data_46e94e436ef5347b5b3a1da922a4e959
#
_entry.id   46e94e436ef5347b5b3a1da922a4e959
#
_cell.length_a   1.000
_cell.length_b   1.000
_cell.length_c   1.000
_cell.angle_alpha   90.00
_cell.angle_beta   90.00
_cell.angle_gamma   90.00
#
_symmetry.space_group_name_H-M   'P 1'
#
loop_
_entity.id
_entity.type
_entity.pdbx_description
1 polymer ?
#
loop_
_entity_poly.entity_id
_entity_poly.type
_entity_poly.pdbx_seq_one_letter_code
_entity_poly.pdbx_strand_id
1 'polypeptide(L)'
;IFSLVYSILLLSFKITIIIIQNNDEFIEPNKDKLLNIIRENKVVISIGETGSGKTTQLTQYLYESGFSKFGIIGCTQPRRVAAVSVAKRVSEEMNTNLGDIVGYTIRFEENVSEKMTKIKYMTEGILLRESLTDNELNMYSVIIMDEAHERSLCTDVLFGILKKVISKRRNLKLIVTSATMNSQRFSNFFGNAPIFEIPGRTFKVEYHYAKSIPDDYVESAVKKILEVHIRYPEGDILVFMTGQEDIEATCLLLNERIKLLENVPKMVILPIYSQLPSDYQARIFQKTEFRKCIVATNIAETSLTLDGVKYVIDTGLCKLKVYNPKIGMDALRVTPISQANANQRGGRAGRTGPGVCFRLYTEHSFNREMWENNIPEIQRTNLANVVLLLKSLNIDNLLEFDFMDPPPHDTILSSMYQLWLLGALDDEGNLTNLGKIMVEFPLDPALSKILIVSQKYGCSDEIATIVSMLSVQSIFLRPKDFEKQADIAREKFYVPESDHLTLLNVYEKWKINNCRNEWANENYINYKSLKKVTDVRKQLILIMQNNNINLISCKNEWDNIRRFIIAGYFLNTVKLKGIGEYVNLRTGIPCVLHPSSSIYSLGYTPDYCVYHELIMTTKEYMSCVTAIEPSWLVEVFPNYFSFKSIRNKNMINE
;
A
#
# COMPACT_ATOMS: atom_id res chain seq x y z
N ILE A 1 56.84 2.95 -3.26
CA ILE A 1 55.59 2.53 -3.94
C ILE A 1 54.49 2.26 -2.89
N PHE A 2 54.77 1.50 -1.79
CA PHE A 2 53.78 1.25 -0.75
C PHE A 2 53.25 2.50 -0.03
N SER A 3 54.11 3.51 0.21
CA SER A 3 53.74 4.78 0.82
C SER A 3 52.86 5.63 -0.07
N LEU A 4 53.06 5.60 -1.40
CA LEU A 4 52.22 6.32 -2.35
C LEU A 4 50.82 5.70 -2.50
N VAL A 5 50.74 4.36 -2.50
CA VAL A 5 49.43 3.64 -2.56
C VAL A 5 48.61 3.89 -1.29
N TYR A 6 49.28 3.92 -0.12
CA TYR A 6 48.59 4.21 1.15
C TYR A 6 48.09 5.66 1.21
N SER A 7 48.86 6.63 0.67
CA SER A 7 48.44 8.03 0.57
C SER A 7 47.29 8.23 -0.42
N ILE A 8 47.27 7.50 -1.55
CA ILE A 8 46.18 7.54 -2.52
C ILE A 8 44.90 6.90 -1.95
N LEU A 9 45.02 5.79 -1.22
CA LEU A 9 43.90 5.16 -0.49
C LEU A 9 43.35 6.08 0.59
N LEU A 10 44.16 6.76 1.38
CA LEU A 10 43.78 7.75 2.37
C LEU A 10 43.12 8.98 1.75
N LEU A 11 43.61 9.48 0.61
CA LEU A 11 42.97 10.55 -0.16
C LEU A 11 41.62 10.09 -0.75
N SER A 12 41.55 8.89 -1.29
CA SER A 12 40.31 8.29 -1.79
C SER A 12 39.29 8.14 -0.65
N PHE A 13 39.70 7.65 0.52
CA PHE A 13 38.86 7.55 1.71
C PHE A 13 38.41 8.94 2.22
N LYS A 14 39.30 9.94 2.25
CA LYS A 14 38.96 11.32 2.62
C LYS A 14 38.03 11.97 1.59
N ILE A 15 38.21 11.73 0.28
CA ILE A 15 37.34 12.22 -0.78
C ILE A 15 35.98 11.52 -0.70
N THR A 16 35.93 10.22 -0.40
CA THR A 16 34.67 9.48 -0.20
C THR A 16 33.93 9.99 1.05
N ILE A 17 34.65 10.29 2.14
CA ILE A 17 34.06 10.90 3.36
C ILE A 17 33.58 12.32 3.08
N ILE A 18 34.32 13.12 2.29
CA ILE A 18 33.91 14.48 1.91
C ILE A 18 32.70 14.44 0.95
N ILE A 19 32.57 13.45 0.07
CA ILE A 19 31.39 13.27 -0.81
C ILE A 19 30.18 12.78 0.01
N ILE A 20 30.41 11.99 1.07
CA ILE A 20 29.33 11.56 2.00
C ILE A 20 28.88 12.73 2.90
N GLN A 21 29.81 13.60 3.31
CA GLN A 21 29.50 14.79 4.13
C GLN A 21 28.78 15.92 3.38
N ASN A 22 28.90 16.00 2.03
CA ASN A 22 28.27 17.06 1.25
C ASN A 22 26.76 16.89 0.97
N ASN A 23 26.12 15.82 1.46
CA ASN A 23 24.66 15.68 1.37
C ASN A 23 23.90 16.24 2.60
N ASP A 24 24.59 16.59 3.69
CA ASP A 24 23.98 16.98 4.97
C ASP A 24 23.87 18.51 5.18
N GLU A 25 24.33 19.33 4.25
CA GLU A 25 24.52 20.77 4.44
C GLU A 25 23.26 21.66 4.51
N PHE A 26 22.04 21.12 4.31
CA PHE A 26 20.85 21.98 4.15
C PHE A 26 20.00 22.14 5.40
N ILE A 27 19.90 21.13 6.25
CA ILE A 27 19.16 21.25 7.51
C ILE A 27 20.07 21.78 8.61
N GLU A 28 21.37 21.55 8.55
CA GLU A 28 22.33 21.95 9.58
C GLU A 28 22.26 23.45 9.96
N PRO A 29 22.22 24.40 9.04
CA PRO A 29 22.12 25.82 9.40
C PRO A 29 20.82 26.20 10.10
N ASN A 30 19.77 25.38 9.94
CA ASN A 30 18.44 25.63 10.51
C ASN A 30 18.10 24.67 11.65
N LYS A 31 18.98 23.73 12.01
CA LYS A 31 18.79 22.71 13.06
C LYS A 31 18.38 23.35 14.38
N ASP A 32 19.15 24.31 14.86
CA ASP A 32 18.90 24.96 16.17
C ASP A 32 17.59 25.73 16.18
N LYS A 33 17.26 26.42 15.09
CA LYS A 33 15.98 27.14 14.96
C LYS A 33 14.81 26.17 15.03
N LEU A 34 14.86 25.06 14.26
CA LEU A 34 13.83 24.02 14.25
C LEU A 34 13.67 23.40 15.64
N LEU A 35 14.77 23.01 16.28
CA LEU A 35 14.75 22.40 17.61
C LEU A 35 14.18 23.35 18.67
N ASN A 36 14.46 24.65 18.59
CA ASN A 36 13.89 25.64 19.51
C ASN A 36 12.37 25.76 19.32
N ILE A 37 11.89 25.85 18.07
CA ILE A 37 10.45 25.86 17.77
C ILE A 37 9.77 24.59 18.30
N ILE A 38 10.40 23.40 18.16
CA ILE A 38 9.85 22.13 18.69
C ILE A 38 9.82 22.14 20.23
N ARG A 39 10.84 22.71 20.89
CA ARG A 39 10.84 22.82 22.36
C ARG A 39 9.71 23.71 22.87
N GLU A 40 9.46 24.83 22.23
CA GLU A 40 8.46 25.82 22.63
C GLU A 40 7.02 25.39 22.31
N ASN A 41 6.80 24.61 21.22
CA ASN A 41 5.48 24.24 20.75
C ASN A 41 5.19 22.74 20.92
N LYS A 42 3.91 22.39 21.16
CA LYS A 42 3.46 21.00 21.21
C LYS A 42 3.34 20.39 19.82
N VAL A 43 2.90 21.16 18.84
CA VAL A 43 2.73 20.77 17.45
C VAL A 43 3.53 21.71 16.56
N VAL A 44 4.25 21.17 15.61
CA VAL A 44 5.02 21.91 14.59
C VAL A 44 4.75 21.31 13.22
N ILE A 45 4.46 22.16 12.24
CA ILE A 45 4.31 21.75 10.85
C ILE A 45 5.63 22.05 10.14
N SER A 46 6.28 21.03 9.60
CA SER A 46 7.55 21.17 8.89
C SER A 46 7.34 20.94 7.39
N ILE A 47 7.62 21.96 6.60
CA ILE A 47 7.52 21.88 5.13
C ILE A 47 8.91 21.77 4.55
N GLY A 48 9.05 20.95 3.55
CA GLY A 48 10.29 20.87 2.78
C GLY A 48 10.10 19.87 1.64
N GLU A 49 10.78 20.10 0.55
CA GLU A 49 10.71 19.22 -0.62
C GLU A 49 11.18 17.80 -0.31
N THR A 50 10.72 16.83 -1.10
CA THR A 50 11.19 15.45 -1.00
C THR A 50 12.70 15.41 -1.33
N GLY A 51 13.48 14.77 -0.42
CA GLY A 51 14.94 14.74 -0.54
C GLY A 51 15.68 15.84 0.24
N SER A 52 14.99 16.72 0.97
CA SER A 52 15.61 17.71 1.88
C SER A 52 16.15 17.10 3.17
N GLY A 53 16.12 15.78 3.35
CA GLY A 53 16.61 15.11 4.55
C GLY A 53 15.63 15.09 5.73
N LYS A 54 14.38 15.59 5.58
CA LYS A 54 13.37 15.62 6.67
C LYS A 54 13.23 14.28 7.38
N THR A 55 13.02 13.25 6.64
CA THR A 55 12.73 11.90 7.16
C THR A 55 13.92 11.27 7.87
N THR A 56 15.13 11.51 7.39
CA THR A 56 16.36 10.92 7.94
C THR A 56 16.99 11.78 9.03
N GLN A 57 17.12 13.08 8.83
CA GLN A 57 17.87 13.97 9.71
C GLN A 57 17.06 14.41 10.92
N LEU A 58 15.75 14.68 10.78
CA LEU A 58 14.92 15.17 11.87
C LEU A 58 14.91 14.22 13.07
N THR A 59 14.79 12.91 12.83
CA THR A 59 14.81 11.89 13.89
C THR A 59 16.16 11.84 14.61
N GLN A 60 17.26 11.98 13.89
CA GLN A 60 18.61 12.01 14.43
C GLN A 60 18.83 13.27 15.29
N TYR A 61 18.44 14.44 14.82
CA TYR A 61 18.55 15.71 15.58
C TYR A 61 17.75 15.68 16.87
N LEU A 62 16.56 15.12 16.86
CA LEU A 62 15.74 14.94 18.06
C LEU A 62 16.41 13.97 19.05
N TYR A 63 16.99 12.88 18.54
CA TYR A 63 17.73 11.94 19.35
C TYR A 63 18.96 12.59 20.01
N GLU A 64 19.79 13.30 19.25
CA GLU A 64 20.98 14.02 19.73
C GLU A 64 20.61 15.10 20.74
N SER A 65 19.48 15.77 20.53
CA SER A 65 18.95 16.80 21.43
C SER A 65 18.32 16.26 22.72
N GLY A 66 18.32 14.93 22.90
CA GLY A 66 17.93 14.27 24.13
C GLY A 66 16.41 14.07 24.32
N PHE A 67 15.57 14.24 23.27
CA PHE A 67 14.14 13.95 23.37
C PHE A 67 13.87 12.47 23.68
N SER A 68 14.76 11.58 23.25
CA SER A 68 14.67 10.13 23.51
C SER A 68 14.84 9.75 24.99
N LYS A 69 15.23 10.68 25.88
CA LYS A 69 15.29 10.44 27.34
C LYS A 69 13.92 10.33 27.98
N PHE A 70 12.89 10.90 27.34
CA PHE A 70 11.53 10.94 27.85
C PHE A 70 10.60 9.94 27.19
N GLY A 71 11.06 9.15 26.21
CA GLY A 71 10.32 8.16 25.48
C GLY A 71 10.87 7.95 24.05
N ILE A 72 10.22 7.11 23.29
CA ILE A 72 10.61 6.78 21.92
C ILE A 72 10.28 7.96 20.98
N ILE A 73 11.13 8.19 19.98
CA ILE A 73 10.87 9.07 18.85
C ILE A 73 10.24 8.19 17.76
N GLY A 74 8.92 8.31 17.56
CA GLY A 74 8.19 7.60 16.52
C GLY A 74 8.12 8.39 15.23
N CYS A 75 8.37 7.75 14.08
CA CYS A 75 8.23 8.34 12.76
C CYS A 75 7.34 7.46 11.88
N THR A 76 6.17 7.96 11.50
CA THR A 76 5.27 7.21 10.62
C THR A 76 5.62 7.42 9.16
N GLN A 77 5.39 6.38 8.36
CA GLN A 77 5.55 6.38 6.91
C GLN A 77 4.29 5.80 6.25
N PRO A 78 3.80 6.37 5.16
CA PRO A 78 2.61 5.84 4.49
C PRO A 78 2.85 4.47 3.84
N ARG A 79 4.10 4.15 3.52
CA ARG A 79 4.47 2.94 2.79
C ARG A 79 5.42 2.05 3.58
N ARG A 80 5.14 0.74 3.58
CA ARG A 80 5.95 -0.28 4.27
C ARG A 80 7.42 -0.26 3.86
N VAL A 81 7.67 -0.19 2.54
CA VAL A 81 9.04 -0.15 1.99
C VAL A 81 9.78 1.10 2.46
N ALA A 82 9.10 2.25 2.54
CA ALA A 82 9.71 3.49 3.03
C ALA A 82 10.12 3.35 4.50
N ALA A 83 9.24 2.86 5.38
CA ALA A 83 9.56 2.66 6.79
C ALA A 83 10.83 1.81 7.00
N VAL A 84 10.93 0.69 6.29
CA VAL A 84 12.09 -0.23 6.39
C VAL A 84 13.36 0.40 5.81
N SER A 85 13.28 0.99 4.61
CA SER A 85 14.46 1.53 3.93
C SER A 85 15.04 2.76 4.65
N VAL A 86 14.17 3.62 5.19
CA VAL A 86 14.61 4.79 5.96
C VAL A 86 15.20 4.36 7.30
N ALA A 87 14.58 3.42 8.02
CA ALA A 87 15.14 2.89 9.26
C ALA A 87 16.55 2.30 9.04
N LYS A 88 16.72 1.51 7.98
CA LYS A 88 18.02 0.97 7.60
C LYS A 88 19.02 2.08 7.29
N ARG A 89 18.65 3.07 6.49
CA ARG A 89 19.50 4.21 6.13
C ARG A 89 19.95 4.99 7.37
N VAL A 90 19.04 5.30 8.28
CA VAL A 90 19.34 6.05 9.50
C VAL A 90 20.22 5.21 10.44
N SER A 91 20.01 3.89 10.54
CA SER A 91 20.89 3.02 11.33
C SER A 91 22.32 3.01 10.77
N GLU A 92 22.48 3.00 9.44
CA GLU A 92 23.78 3.09 8.77
C GLU A 92 24.44 4.46 9.02
N GLU A 93 23.71 5.58 8.91
CA GLU A 93 24.22 6.93 9.19
C GLU A 93 24.63 7.12 10.65
N MET A 94 23.89 6.53 11.59
CA MET A 94 24.21 6.55 13.02
C MET A 94 25.24 5.49 13.43
N ASN A 95 25.77 4.68 12.52
CA ASN A 95 26.70 3.58 12.79
C ASN A 95 26.18 2.60 13.86
N THR A 96 24.88 2.26 13.81
CA THR A 96 24.23 1.30 14.71
C THR A 96 23.66 0.12 13.94
N ASN A 97 23.46 -1.02 14.61
CA ASN A 97 22.73 -2.12 13.98
C ASN A 97 21.25 -1.81 13.93
N LEU A 98 20.61 -2.21 12.85
CA LEU A 98 19.16 -2.09 12.71
C LEU A 98 18.47 -3.02 13.74
N GLY A 99 17.54 -2.46 14.54
CA GLY A 99 16.90 -3.13 15.66
C GLY A 99 17.45 -2.72 17.02
N ASP A 100 18.63 -2.06 17.09
CA ASP A 100 19.17 -1.49 18.31
C ASP A 100 18.58 -0.11 18.58
N ILE A 101 19.37 0.97 18.42
CA ILE A 101 18.89 2.35 18.66
C ILE A 101 17.81 2.76 17.65
N VAL A 102 17.97 2.33 16.39
CA VAL A 102 17.02 2.57 15.30
C VAL A 102 16.36 1.25 14.92
N GLY A 103 15.04 1.23 14.97
CA GLY A 103 14.25 0.06 14.60
C GLY A 103 13.05 0.42 13.73
N TYR A 104 12.33 -0.59 13.28
CA TYR A 104 11.08 -0.40 12.55
C TYR A 104 10.01 -1.41 12.94
N THR A 105 8.76 -1.02 12.75
CA THR A 105 7.60 -1.90 12.89
C THR A 105 6.62 -1.63 11.74
N ILE A 106 6.32 -2.68 10.99
CA ILE A 106 5.31 -2.66 9.93
C ILE A 106 4.35 -3.84 10.13
N ARG A 107 3.26 -3.88 9.39
CA ARG A 107 2.28 -4.96 9.51
C ARG A 107 2.94 -6.33 9.30
N PHE A 108 2.88 -7.20 10.31
CA PHE A 108 3.45 -8.55 10.35
C PHE A 108 4.99 -8.61 10.32
N GLU A 109 5.69 -7.52 10.60
CA GLU A 109 7.15 -7.54 10.61
C GLU A 109 7.67 -6.44 11.54
N GLU A 110 8.54 -6.79 12.45
CA GLU A 110 9.18 -5.84 13.35
C GLU A 110 10.67 -6.17 13.56
N ASN A 111 11.43 -5.12 13.76
CA ASN A 111 12.83 -5.21 14.16
C ASN A 111 13.12 -4.07 15.14
N VAL A 112 12.77 -4.29 16.40
CA VAL A 112 12.91 -3.35 17.51
C VAL A 112 13.37 -4.09 18.76
N SER A 113 14.11 -3.39 19.61
CA SER A 113 14.48 -3.85 20.95
C SER A 113 13.73 -3.02 21.98
N GLU A 114 12.94 -3.65 22.84
CA GLU A 114 12.16 -2.96 23.88
C GLU A 114 13.02 -2.04 24.76
N LYS A 115 14.27 -2.40 25.02
CA LYS A 115 15.18 -1.66 25.91
C LYS A 115 16.05 -0.64 25.18
N MET A 116 16.45 -0.94 23.94
CA MET A 116 17.48 -0.17 23.23
C MET A 116 16.90 0.79 22.20
N THR A 117 15.76 0.47 21.55
CA THR A 117 15.22 1.29 20.49
C THR A 117 14.75 2.64 21.00
N LYS A 118 15.29 3.70 20.39
CA LYS A 118 15.00 5.11 20.69
C LYS A 118 14.35 5.82 19.52
N ILE A 119 14.62 5.38 18.29
CA ILE A 119 14.01 5.86 17.05
C ILE A 119 13.27 4.68 16.43
N LYS A 120 11.96 4.82 16.25
CA LYS A 120 11.10 3.78 15.70
C LYS A 120 10.40 4.29 14.46
N TYR A 121 10.76 3.74 13.31
CA TYR A 121 10.03 3.95 12.07
C TYR A 121 8.87 2.95 11.98
N MET A 122 7.71 3.41 11.56
CA MET A 122 6.54 2.54 11.48
C MET A 122 5.58 2.98 10.39
N THR A 123 4.67 2.10 9.98
CA THR A 123 3.55 2.54 9.17
C THR A 123 2.47 3.17 10.04
N GLU A 124 1.71 4.10 9.45
CA GLU A 124 0.61 4.79 10.15
C GLU A 124 -0.38 3.83 10.79
N GLY A 125 -0.70 2.72 10.11
CA GLY A 125 -1.58 1.67 10.64
C GLY A 125 -1.04 0.99 11.91
N ILE A 126 0.27 0.98 12.12
CA ILE A 126 0.87 0.48 13.39
C ILE A 126 0.62 1.47 14.52
N LEU A 127 0.91 2.76 14.31
CA LEU A 127 0.65 3.77 15.33
C LEU A 127 -0.83 3.84 15.70
N LEU A 128 -1.71 3.72 14.70
CA LEU A 128 -3.16 3.65 14.91
C LEU A 128 -3.53 2.44 15.79
N ARG A 129 -2.91 1.28 15.57
CA ARG A 129 -3.14 0.08 16.38
C ARG A 129 -2.59 0.23 17.80
N GLU A 130 -1.42 0.82 17.96
CA GLU A 130 -0.84 1.09 19.28
C GLU A 130 -1.72 2.05 20.10
N SER A 131 -2.41 3.00 19.45
CA SER A 131 -3.37 3.86 20.11
C SER A 131 -4.62 3.14 20.65
N LEU A 132 -4.88 1.89 20.22
CA LEU A 132 -5.97 1.06 20.78
C LEU A 132 -5.59 0.45 22.13
N THR A 133 -4.31 0.10 22.30
CA THR A 133 -3.80 -0.50 23.54
C THR A 133 -3.37 0.56 24.55
N ASP A 134 -2.80 1.66 24.07
CA ASP A 134 -2.40 2.82 24.88
C ASP A 134 -2.99 4.10 24.27
N ASN A 135 -4.19 4.46 24.74
CA ASN A 135 -4.96 5.61 24.23
C ASN A 135 -4.22 6.96 24.37
N GLU A 136 -3.19 7.03 25.21
CA GLU A 136 -2.37 8.23 25.41
C GLU A 136 -1.00 8.14 24.76
N LEU A 137 -0.65 6.99 24.13
CA LEU A 137 0.63 6.77 23.48
C LEU A 137 1.83 7.09 24.40
N ASN A 138 1.78 6.60 25.64
CA ASN A 138 2.72 6.97 26.71
C ASN A 138 4.18 6.62 26.43
N MET A 139 4.42 5.60 25.59
CA MET A 139 5.76 5.21 25.19
C MET A 139 6.50 6.26 24.35
N TYR A 140 5.76 7.19 23.72
CA TYR A 140 6.33 8.19 22.81
C TYR A 140 6.57 9.54 23.50
N SER A 141 7.72 10.13 23.24
CA SER A 141 8.04 11.54 23.57
C SER A 141 7.83 12.48 22.38
N VAL A 142 8.11 11.98 21.17
CA VAL A 142 7.89 12.70 19.92
C VAL A 142 7.24 11.74 18.92
N ILE A 143 6.24 12.23 18.20
CA ILE A 143 5.64 11.55 17.06
C ILE A 143 5.82 12.45 15.84
N ILE A 144 6.39 11.88 14.77
CA ILE A 144 6.55 12.52 13.48
C ILE A 144 5.59 11.86 12.51
N MET A 145 4.61 12.60 12.01
CA MET A 145 3.72 12.17 10.93
C MET A 145 4.34 12.60 9.61
N ASP A 146 5.10 11.70 8.98
CA ASP A 146 5.84 12.03 7.76
C ASP A 146 4.98 11.81 6.50
N GLU A 147 5.30 12.58 5.45
CA GLU A 147 4.58 12.58 4.16
C GLU A 147 3.05 12.79 4.29
N ALA A 148 2.65 13.61 5.27
CA ALA A 148 1.24 13.84 5.62
C ALA A 148 0.36 14.34 4.44
N HIS A 149 0.97 14.91 3.42
CA HIS A 149 0.29 15.36 2.20
C HIS A 149 -0.23 14.20 1.32
N GLU A 150 0.23 12.96 1.53
CA GLU A 150 -0.37 11.79 0.84
C GLU A 150 -1.81 11.56 1.29
N ARG A 151 -2.21 12.07 2.47
CA ARG A 151 -3.57 12.00 3.00
C ARG A 151 -4.13 10.58 2.95
N SER A 152 -3.36 9.62 3.47
CA SER A 152 -3.83 8.23 3.62
C SER A 152 -4.99 8.17 4.61
N LEU A 153 -5.79 7.11 4.52
CA LEU A 153 -6.89 6.85 5.43
C LEU A 153 -6.44 6.85 6.90
N CYS A 154 -5.31 6.19 7.19
CA CYS A 154 -4.77 6.13 8.55
C CYS A 154 -4.24 7.48 9.04
N THR A 155 -3.63 8.29 8.16
CA THR A 155 -3.16 9.65 8.49
C THR A 155 -4.29 10.52 9.00
N ASP A 156 -5.41 10.57 8.27
CA ASP A 156 -6.54 11.43 8.62
C ASP A 156 -7.21 11.01 9.94
N VAL A 157 -7.30 9.71 10.20
CA VAL A 157 -7.79 9.17 11.48
C VAL A 157 -6.84 9.50 12.63
N LEU A 158 -5.53 9.28 12.41
CA LEU A 158 -4.50 9.59 13.41
C LEU A 158 -4.47 11.08 13.77
N PHE A 159 -4.70 11.98 12.83
CA PHE A 159 -4.78 13.40 13.13
C PHE A 159 -5.86 13.72 14.17
N GLY A 160 -7.05 13.16 14.04
CA GLY A 160 -8.11 13.34 15.01
C GLY A 160 -7.78 12.74 16.38
N ILE A 161 -7.17 11.54 16.40
CA ILE A 161 -6.73 10.88 17.64
C ILE A 161 -5.62 11.69 18.30
N LEU A 162 -4.57 12.05 17.56
CA LEU A 162 -3.42 12.78 18.07
C LEU A 162 -3.81 14.18 18.59
N LYS A 163 -4.77 14.85 17.96
CA LYS A 163 -5.31 16.13 18.46
C LYS A 163 -5.90 15.97 19.85
N LYS A 164 -6.66 14.88 20.10
CA LYS A 164 -7.18 14.53 21.41
C LYS A 164 -6.07 14.17 22.42
N VAL A 165 -5.08 13.38 22.00
CA VAL A 165 -3.95 12.98 22.85
C VAL A 165 -3.12 14.20 23.28
N ILE A 166 -2.77 15.09 22.35
CA ILE A 166 -1.97 16.31 22.62
C ILE A 166 -2.69 17.27 23.55
N SER A 167 -4.03 17.33 23.49
CA SER A 167 -4.81 18.16 24.41
C SER A 167 -4.64 17.69 25.87
N LYS A 168 -4.53 16.38 26.09
CA LYS A 168 -4.37 15.76 27.42
C LYS A 168 -2.91 15.73 27.87
N ARG A 169 -1.98 15.34 26.99
CA ARG A 169 -0.56 15.19 27.31
C ARG A 169 0.21 16.49 27.14
N ARG A 170 0.96 16.90 28.16
CA ARG A 170 1.80 18.11 28.12
C ARG A 170 3.19 17.87 27.53
N ASN A 171 3.70 16.67 27.64
CA ASN A 171 5.08 16.28 27.30
C ASN A 171 5.24 15.61 25.93
N LEU A 172 4.14 15.34 25.19
CA LEU A 172 4.21 14.81 23.84
C LEU A 172 4.41 15.95 22.84
N LYS A 173 5.33 15.74 21.91
CA LYS A 173 5.55 16.62 20.75
C LYS A 173 5.04 15.93 19.48
N LEU A 174 4.31 16.66 18.65
CA LEU A 174 3.87 16.22 17.34
C LEU A 174 4.54 17.08 16.26
N ILE A 175 5.15 16.40 15.30
CA ILE A 175 5.72 17.06 14.13
C ILE A 175 5.01 16.48 12.91
N VAL A 176 4.41 17.34 12.09
CA VAL A 176 3.77 16.93 10.83
C VAL A 176 4.65 17.40 9.69
N THR A 177 5.17 16.48 8.89
CA THR A 177 6.01 16.85 7.75
C THR A 177 5.21 16.74 6.44
N SER A 178 5.47 17.68 5.54
CA SER A 178 4.79 17.75 4.24
C SER A 178 5.74 18.23 3.14
N ALA A 179 5.52 17.76 1.92
CA ALA A 179 6.24 18.21 0.74
C ALA A 179 5.50 19.33 -0.02
N THR A 180 4.26 19.64 0.33
CA THR A 180 3.43 20.60 -0.39
C THR A 180 3.10 21.85 0.43
N MET A 181 2.77 22.96 -0.27
CA MET A 181 2.42 24.25 0.33
C MET A 181 1.08 24.26 1.10
N ASN A 182 0.33 23.16 1.15
CA ASN A 182 -0.95 23.09 1.86
C ASN A 182 -0.84 23.00 3.38
N SER A 183 0.27 23.49 3.91
CA SER A 183 0.64 23.50 5.32
C SER A 183 -0.32 24.30 6.20
N GLN A 184 -0.94 25.35 5.64
CA GLN A 184 -1.89 26.18 6.39
C GLN A 184 -3.11 25.35 6.85
N ARG A 185 -3.52 24.35 6.07
CA ARG A 185 -4.59 23.43 6.46
C ARG A 185 -4.24 22.61 7.70
N PHE A 186 -3.03 22.05 7.73
CA PHE A 186 -2.51 21.32 8.89
C PHE A 186 -2.35 22.25 10.09
N SER A 187 -1.80 23.44 9.89
CA SER A 187 -1.65 24.45 10.93
C SER A 187 -3.00 24.80 11.57
N ASN A 188 -3.99 25.14 10.75
CA ASN A 188 -5.34 25.48 11.22
C ASN A 188 -6.00 24.34 11.98
N PHE A 189 -5.87 23.08 11.49
CA PHE A 189 -6.43 21.91 12.14
C PHE A 189 -5.88 21.70 13.56
N PHE A 190 -4.58 21.99 13.77
CA PHE A 190 -3.92 21.89 15.07
C PHE A 190 -3.87 23.21 15.84
N GLY A 191 -4.83 24.12 15.60
CA GLY A 191 -4.97 25.35 16.36
C GLY A 191 -3.91 26.41 16.04
N ASN A 192 -3.61 26.62 14.77
CA ASN A 192 -2.60 27.54 14.25
C ASN A 192 -1.18 27.20 14.70
N ALA A 193 -0.84 25.90 14.62
CA ALA A 193 0.51 25.40 14.88
C ALA A 193 1.56 26.10 13.99
N PRO A 194 2.75 26.45 14.52
CA PRO A 194 3.79 27.13 13.75
C PRO A 194 4.25 26.28 12.57
N ILE A 195 4.49 26.95 11.45
CA ILE A 195 4.99 26.37 10.21
C ILE A 195 6.47 26.70 10.10
N PHE A 196 7.29 25.68 9.88
CA PHE A 196 8.72 25.82 9.63
C PHE A 196 9.05 25.30 8.24
N GLU A 197 9.60 26.15 7.40
CA GLU A 197 10.04 25.80 6.05
C GLU A 197 11.51 25.39 6.05
N ILE A 198 11.77 24.17 5.60
CA ILE A 198 13.13 23.68 5.37
C ILE A 198 13.49 24.01 3.93
N PRO A 199 14.46 24.88 3.68
CA PRO A 199 14.87 25.22 2.33
C PRO A 199 15.41 23.95 1.63
N GLY A 200 14.85 23.61 0.49
CA GLY A 200 15.29 22.49 -0.33
C GLY A 200 16.26 22.96 -1.41
N ARG A 201 17.16 22.06 -1.85
CA ARG A 201 18.00 22.28 -3.03
C ARG A 201 17.32 21.64 -4.22
N THR A 202 16.41 22.37 -4.86
CA THR A 202 15.92 21.98 -6.16
C THR A 202 16.54 22.79 -7.27
N PHE A 203 16.92 22.12 -8.32
CA PHE A 203 17.33 22.77 -9.54
C PHE A 203 16.09 23.14 -10.36
N LYS A 204 16.24 24.18 -11.18
CA LYS A 204 15.15 24.62 -12.05
C LYS A 204 14.70 23.51 -12.99
N VAL A 205 13.39 23.28 -13.02
CA VAL A 205 12.73 22.37 -13.96
C VAL A 205 12.00 23.20 -15.00
N GLU A 206 12.23 22.90 -16.27
CA GLU A 206 11.51 23.48 -17.38
C GLU A 206 10.28 22.62 -17.71
N TYR A 207 9.11 23.24 -17.81
CA TYR A 207 7.85 22.51 -18.08
C TYR A 207 7.36 22.75 -19.51
N HIS A 208 7.16 21.67 -20.24
CA HIS A 208 6.59 21.69 -21.59
C HIS A 208 5.22 21.00 -21.59
N TYR A 209 4.19 21.70 -22.03
CA TYR A 209 2.83 21.18 -22.15
C TYR A 209 2.54 20.70 -23.58
N ALA A 210 1.68 19.68 -23.70
CA ALA A 210 1.16 19.27 -24.99
C ALA A 210 0.22 20.34 -25.56
N LYS A 211 0.17 20.45 -26.88
CA LYS A 211 -0.77 21.38 -27.57
C LYS A 211 -2.21 20.89 -27.53
N SER A 212 -2.42 19.58 -27.50
CA SER A 212 -3.72 18.91 -27.41
C SER A 212 -3.59 17.68 -26.52
N ILE A 213 -4.71 17.23 -25.95
CA ILE A 213 -4.79 15.99 -25.20
C ILE A 213 -4.63 14.83 -26.18
N PRO A 214 -3.73 13.88 -25.96
CA PRO A 214 -3.56 12.73 -26.85
C PRO A 214 -4.71 11.73 -26.68
N ASP A 215 -5.17 11.14 -27.79
CA ASP A 215 -6.16 10.06 -27.76
C ASP A 215 -5.58 8.80 -27.09
N ASP A 216 -4.32 8.50 -27.37
CA ASP A 216 -3.55 7.42 -26.74
C ASP A 216 -2.32 7.99 -26.03
N TYR A 217 -2.36 7.98 -24.70
CA TYR A 217 -1.26 8.48 -23.86
C TYR A 217 -0.05 7.52 -23.83
N VAL A 218 -0.25 6.21 -24.03
CA VAL A 218 0.83 5.21 -24.09
C VAL A 218 1.66 5.46 -25.33
N GLU A 219 1.01 5.56 -26.49
CA GLU A 219 1.65 5.86 -27.76
C GLU A 219 2.38 7.21 -27.74
N SER A 220 1.75 8.22 -27.15
CA SER A 220 2.32 9.57 -27.02
C SER A 220 3.53 9.60 -26.12
N ALA A 221 3.51 8.83 -25.02
CA ALA A 221 4.65 8.69 -24.14
C ALA A 221 5.84 8.00 -24.86
N VAL A 222 5.59 6.91 -25.59
CA VAL A 222 6.62 6.21 -26.36
C VAL A 222 7.28 7.14 -27.38
N LYS A 223 6.48 7.94 -28.13
CA LYS A 223 7.01 8.95 -29.06
C LYS A 223 7.88 9.98 -28.36
N LYS A 224 7.44 10.48 -27.21
CA LYS A 224 8.18 11.49 -26.44
C LYS A 224 9.45 10.91 -25.82
N ILE A 225 9.44 9.65 -25.34
CA ILE A 225 10.65 8.97 -24.86
C ILE A 225 11.72 8.89 -25.97
N LEU A 226 11.32 8.47 -27.17
CA LEU A 226 12.22 8.36 -28.31
C LEU A 226 12.75 9.74 -28.74
N GLU A 227 11.90 10.76 -28.75
CA GLU A 227 12.31 12.13 -29.04
C GLU A 227 13.38 12.62 -28.05
N VAL A 228 13.14 12.40 -26.73
CA VAL A 228 14.09 12.77 -25.67
C VAL A 228 15.38 11.98 -25.79
N HIS A 229 15.28 10.69 -26.11
CA HIS A 229 16.45 9.83 -26.23
C HIS A 229 17.39 10.26 -27.37
N ILE A 230 16.82 10.66 -28.52
CA ILE A 230 17.57 11.01 -29.71
C ILE A 230 18.06 12.45 -29.68
N ARG A 231 17.25 13.39 -29.20
CA ARG A 231 17.52 14.84 -29.38
C ARG A 231 18.07 15.54 -28.14
N TYR A 232 17.90 14.98 -26.94
CA TYR A 232 18.28 15.65 -25.72
C TYR A 232 19.57 15.10 -25.11
N PRO A 233 20.35 15.94 -24.40
CA PRO A 233 21.60 15.54 -23.73
C PRO A 233 21.45 14.34 -22.81
N GLU A 234 22.56 13.79 -22.34
CA GLU A 234 22.59 12.66 -21.39
C GLU A 234 21.84 12.96 -20.10
N GLY A 235 21.15 11.95 -19.57
CA GLY A 235 20.35 11.97 -18.35
C GLY A 235 19.25 10.93 -18.44
N ASP A 236 18.87 10.36 -17.30
CA ASP A 236 17.85 9.33 -17.21
C ASP A 236 16.43 9.90 -17.42
N ILE A 237 15.55 9.07 -17.92
CA ILE A 237 14.16 9.40 -18.23
C ILE A 237 13.26 8.68 -17.21
N LEU A 238 12.34 9.41 -16.57
CA LEU A 238 11.29 8.86 -15.72
C LEU A 238 9.95 9.12 -16.38
N VAL A 239 9.15 8.06 -16.55
CA VAL A 239 7.84 8.11 -17.20
C VAL A 239 6.78 7.67 -16.23
N PHE A 240 5.72 8.47 -16.08
CA PHE A 240 4.58 8.13 -15.23
C PHE A 240 3.42 7.56 -16.03
N MET A 241 3.01 6.33 -15.67
CA MET A 241 1.90 5.58 -16.26
C MET A 241 0.85 5.23 -15.21
N THR A 242 -0.32 4.78 -15.64
CA THR A 242 -1.47 4.54 -14.74
C THR A 242 -1.38 3.22 -14.01
N GLY A 243 -0.82 2.17 -14.61
CA GLY A 243 -0.78 0.82 -14.02
C GLY A 243 0.19 -0.13 -14.71
N GLN A 244 0.21 -1.37 -14.24
CA GLN A 244 1.11 -2.41 -14.73
C GLN A 244 0.95 -2.66 -16.24
N GLU A 245 -0.28 -2.78 -16.72
CA GLU A 245 -0.59 -3.06 -18.14
C GLU A 245 0.02 -2.00 -19.05
N ASP A 246 -0.19 -0.71 -18.72
CA ASP A 246 0.34 0.41 -19.50
C ASP A 246 1.87 0.48 -19.44
N ILE A 247 2.47 0.16 -18.28
CA ILE A 247 3.92 0.11 -18.12
C ILE A 247 4.51 -0.99 -19.01
N GLU A 248 3.92 -2.17 -19.00
CA GLU A 248 4.39 -3.30 -19.79
C GLU A 248 4.21 -3.05 -21.28
N ALA A 249 3.06 -2.49 -21.70
CA ALA A 249 2.81 -2.07 -23.08
C ALA A 249 3.83 -1.02 -23.55
N THR A 250 4.09 0.01 -22.72
CA THR A 250 5.08 1.04 -23.01
C THR A 250 6.48 0.45 -23.18
N CYS A 251 6.89 -0.44 -22.24
CA CYS A 251 8.20 -1.09 -22.31
C CYS A 251 8.35 -1.96 -23.55
N LEU A 252 7.30 -2.69 -23.94
CA LEU A 252 7.31 -3.56 -25.12
C LEU A 252 7.42 -2.74 -26.41
N LEU A 253 6.52 -1.74 -26.60
CA LEU A 253 6.52 -0.86 -27.77
C LEU A 253 7.83 -0.12 -27.91
N LEU A 254 8.41 0.33 -26.79
CA LEU A 254 9.68 1.03 -26.78
C LEU A 254 10.83 0.13 -27.20
N ASN A 255 10.88 -1.12 -26.71
CA ASN A 255 11.88 -2.10 -27.12
C ASN A 255 11.79 -2.45 -28.61
N GLU A 256 10.57 -2.60 -29.14
CA GLU A 256 10.35 -2.88 -30.56
C GLU A 256 10.84 -1.71 -31.44
N ARG A 257 10.47 -0.49 -31.07
CA ARG A 257 10.84 0.69 -31.87
C ARG A 257 12.33 1.01 -31.84
N ILE A 258 12.99 0.84 -30.69
CA ILE A 258 14.44 1.04 -30.59
C ILE A 258 15.19 0.06 -31.49
N LYS A 259 14.73 -1.20 -31.61
CA LYS A 259 15.33 -2.19 -32.50
C LYS A 259 15.21 -1.85 -33.99
N LEU A 260 14.20 -1.07 -34.37
CA LEU A 260 13.96 -0.62 -35.74
C LEU A 260 14.78 0.64 -36.11
N LEU A 261 15.35 1.32 -35.13
CA LEU A 261 16.14 2.53 -35.34
C LEU A 261 17.62 2.20 -35.53
N GLU A 262 18.17 2.61 -36.63
CA GLU A 262 19.61 2.51 -36.90
C GLU A 262 20.37 3.67 -36.24
N ASN A 263 21.60 3.40 -35.73
CA ASN A 263 22.48 4.41 -35.14
C ASN A 263 21.95 5.17 -33.89
N VAL A 264 21.09 4.55 -33.10
CA VAL A 264 20.60 5.12 -31.84
C VAL A 264 21.39 4.55 -30.65
N PRO A 265 21.80 5.36 -29.67
CA PRO A 265 22.46 4.88 -28.47
C PRO A 265 21.62 3.80 -27.75
N LYS A 266 22.28 2.88 -27.07
CA LYS A 266 21.56 1.88 -26.25
C LYS A 266 20.85 2.56 -25.07
N MET A 267 19.68 2.06 -24.74
CA MET A 267 18.87 2.50 -23.58
C MET A 267 18.43 1.28 -22.74
N VAL A 268 18.49 1.42 -21.43
CA VAL A 268 18.02 0.39 -20.49
C VAL A 268 16.61 0.74 -20.04
N ILE A 269 15.64 -0.10 -20.38
CA ILE A 269 14.22 0.11 -20.05
C ILE A 269 13.89 -0.69 -18.80
N LEU A 270 13.40 -0.02 -17.76
CA LEU A 270 13.15 -0.57 -16.44
C LEU A 270 11.71 -0.27 -16.00
N PRO A 271 10.85 -1.29 -15.90
CA PRO A 271 9.52 -1.12 -15.33
C PRO A 271 9.59 -1.02 -13.80
N ILE A 272 8.69 -0.23 -13.18
CA ILE A 272 8.51 -0.21 -11.73
C ILE A 272 7.06 -0.01 -11.33
N TYR A 273 6.53 -0.98 -10.59
CA TYR A 273 5.20 -0.98 -10.00
C TYR A 273 5.19 -1.84 -8.72
N SER A 274 4.17 -1.71 -7.88
CA SER A 274 4.12 -2.30 -6.53
C SER A 274 4.20 -3.83 -6.50
N GLN A 275 3.67 -4.49 -7.52
CA GLN A 275 3.66 -5.96 -7.61
C GLN A 275 4.95 -6.55 -8.20
N LEU A 276 5.86 -5.70 -8.72
CA LEU A 276 7.12 -6.18 -9.27
C LEU A 276 8.00 -6.79 -8.15
N PRO A 277 8.64 -7.95 -8.36
CA PRO A 277 9.53 -8.54 -7.39
C PRO A 277 10.67 -7.59 -6.96
N SER A 278 11.05 -7.61 -5.68
CA SER A 278 12.02 -6.68 -5.09
C SER A 278 13.38 -6.67 -5.81
N ASP A 279 13.81 -7.82 -6.33
CA ASP A 279 15.09 -7.93 -7.04
C ASP A 279 15.08 -7.17 -8.39
N TYR A 280 13.91 -7.11 -9.05
CA TYR A 280 13.70 -6.29 -10.24
C TYR A 280 13.56 -4.81 -9.90
N GLN A 281 12.88 -4.50 -8.78
CA GLN A 281 12.80 -3.11 -8.29
C GLN A 281 14.19 -2.55 -7.95
N ALA A 282 15.10 -3.37 -7.42
CA ALA A 282 16.44 -2.95 -7.05
C ALA A 282 17.30 -2.52 -8.27
N ARG A 283 16.98 -2.99 -9.48
CA ARG A 283 17.74 -2.65 -10.70
C ARG A 283 17.72 -1.15 -11.05
N ILE A 284 16.67 -0.43 -10.67
CA ILE A 284 16.57 1.01 -10.96
C ILE A 284 17.65 1.84 -10.24
N PHE A 285 18.17 1.34 -9.10
CA PHE A 285 19.21 2.00 -8.33
C PHE A 285 20.64 1.67 -8.82
N GLN A 286 20.78 0.65 -9.67
CA GLN A 286 22.09 0.28 -10.19
C GLN A 286 22.59 1.32 -11.20
N LYS A 287 23.88 1.67 -11.14
CA LYS A 287 24.51 2.49 -12.14
C LYS A 287 24.66 1.70 -13.45
N THR A 288 24.33 2.32 -14.57
CA THR A 288 24.42 1.73 -15.91
C THR A 288 25.25 2.63 -16.79
N GLU A 289 25.94 2.04 -17.78
CA GLU A 289 26.72 2.80 -18.81
C GLU A 289 25.77 3.50 -19.79
N PHE A 290 24.56 3.06 -19.92
CA PHE A 290 23.56 3.56 -20.85
C PHE A 290 22.46 4.33 -20.12
N ARG A 291 21.82 5.26 -20.85
CA ARG A 291 20.65 5.99 -20.36
C ARG A 291 19.56 5.02 -19.87
N LYS A 292 19.05 5.25 -18.67
CA LYS A 292 17.90 4.52 -18.15
C LYS A 292 16.60 5.22 -18.56
N CYS A 293 15.61 4.43 -18.95
CA CYS A 293 14.23 4.83 -19.06
C CYS A 293 13.43 4.04 -18.03
N ILE A 294 13.01 4.70 -16.96
CA ILE A 294 12.24 4.10 -15.87
C ILE A 294 10.77 4.40 -16.11
N VAL A 295 9.97 3.36 -16.37
CA VAL A 295 8.52 3.49 -16.58
C VAL A 295 7.82 3.07 -15.30
N ALA A 296 7.12 4.00 -14.66
CA ALA A 296 6.67 3.87 -13.28
C ALA A 296 5.18 4.21 -13.09
N THR A 297 4.58 3.65 -12.03
CA THR A 297 3.36 4.20 -11.43
C THR A 297 3.71 5.36 -10.50
N ASN A 298 2.73 5.86 -9.75
CA ASN A 298 2.91 6.85 -8.68
C ASN A 298 3.86 6.40 -7.54
N ILE A 299 4.34 5.16 -7.53
CA ILE A 299 5.37 4.69 -6.58
C ILE A 299 6.66 5.52 -6.71
N ALA A 300 6.98 6.02 -7.92
CA ALA A 300 8.15 6.86 -8.16
C ALA A 300 7.88 8.35 -7.88
N GLU A 301 6.67 8.73 -7.47
CA GLU A 301 6.30 10.12 -7.20
C GLU A 301 6.85 10.64 -5.87
N THR A 302 6.82 9.83 -4.81
CA THR A 302 7.25 10.23 -3.46
C THR A 302 8.32 9.30 -2.86
N SER A 303 8.12 7.99 -2.91
CA SER A 303 8.82 7.01 -2.07
C SER A 303 10.19 6.56 -2.56
N LEU A 304 10.59 6.90 -3.79
CA LEU A 304 11.85 6.44 -4.36
C LEU A 304 12.78 7.64 -4.65
N THR A 305 14.01 7.55 -4.19
CA THR A 305 15.04 8.52 -4.58
C THR A 305 15.81 7.93 -5.76
N LEU A 306 15.58 8.52 -6.94
CA LEU A 306 16.23 8.13 -8.19
C LEU A 306 17.23 9.21 -8.57
N ASP A 307 18.50 8.85 -8.56
CA ASP A 307 19.58 9.74 -8.97
C ASP A 307 19.74 9.71 -10.49
N GLY A 308 20.13 10.86 -11.07
CA GLY A 308 20.41 10.97 -12.50
C GLY A 308 19.21 11.24 -13.42
N VAL A 309 17.99 11.30 -12.86
CA VAL A 309 16.78 11.66 -13.62
C VAL A 309 16.84 13.15 -14.00
N LYS A 310 16.92 13.44 -15.31
CA LYS A 310 16.85 14.80 -15.86
C LYS A 310 15.58 15.04 -16.67
N TYR A 311 14.92 13.99 -17.12
CA TYR A 311 13.74 14.08 -17.97
C TYR A 311 12.58 13.35 -17.33
N VAL A 312 11.47 14.07 -17.18
CA VAL A 312 10.21 13.48 -16.71
C VAL A 312 9.19 13.56 -17.83
N ILE A 313 8.48 12.46 -18.06
CA ILE A 313 7.33 12.40 -18.96
C ILE A 313 6.12 12.04 -18.12
N ASP A 314 5.17 12.97 -18.04
CA ASP A 314 3.97 12.84 -17.21
C ASP A 314 2.72 12.76 -18.06
N THR A 315 2.03 11.62 -17.99
CA THR A 315 0.74 11.41 -18.69
C THR A 315 -0.42 12.20 -18.08
N GLY A 316 -0.27 12.70 -16.86
CA GLY A 316 -1.33 13.42 -16.15
C GLY A 316 -2.42 12.52 -15.56
N LEU A 317 -2.23 11.20 -15.61
CA LEU A 317 -3.22 10.21 -15.21
C LEU A 317 -2.70 9.30 -14.08
N CYS A 318 -3.65 8.74 -13.32
CA CYS A 318 -3.40 7.68 -12.33
C CYS A 318 -4.62 6.76 -12.19
N LYS A 319 -4.41 5.54 -11.69
CA LYS A 319 -5.52 4.67 -11.25
C LYS A 319 -5.81 4.97 -9.78
N LEU A 320 -7.04 5.37 -9.48
CA LEU A 320 -7.52 5.59 -8.11
C LEU A 320 -8.57 4.54 -7.74
N LYS A 321 -8.45 4.05 -6.51
CA LYS A 321 -9.47 3.21 -5.88
C LYS A 321 -10.57 4.11 -5.33
N VAL A 322 -11.80 3.91 -5.80
CA VAL A 322 -12.98 4.67 -5.39
C VAL A 322 -14.06 3.70 -4.94
N TYR A 323 -14.52 3.86 -3.71
CA TYR A 323 -15.61 3.09 -3.14
C TYR A 323 -16.96 3.69 -3.54
N ASN A 324 -17.89 2.86 -3.97
CA ASN A 324 -19.26 3.25 -4.21
C ASN A 324 -20.16 2.70 -3.09
N PRO A 325 -20.64 3.55 -2.17
CA PRO A 325 -21.43 3.09 -1.01
C PRO A 325 -22.79 2.51 -1.40
N LYS A 326 -23.39 2.92 -2.54
CA LYS A 326 -24.70 2.40 -2.99
C LYS A 326 -24.61 0.92 -3.37
N ILE A 327 -23.54 0.52 -4.00
CA ILE A 327 -23.31 -0.88 -4.40
C ILE A 327 -22.37 -1.62 -3.44
N GLY A 328 -21.69 -0.89 -2.54
CA GLY A 328 -20.78 -1.43 -1.53
C GLY A 328 -19.53 -2.09 -2.15
N MET A 329 -19.01 -1.53 -3.22
CA MET A 329 -17.89 -2.09 -3.97
C MET A 329 -16.84 -1.04 -4.29
N ASP A 330 -15.60 -1.49 -4.37
CA ASP A 330 -14.47 -0.69 -4.82
C ASP A 330 -14.32 -0.79 -6.35
N ALA A 331 -13.99 0.33 -6.98
CA ALA A 331 -13.66 0.40 -8.39
C ALA A 331 -12.32 1.09 -8.59
N LEU A 332 -11.48 0.54 -9.46
CA LEU A 332 -10.28 1.21 -9.93
C LEU A 332 -10.63 2.04 -11.17
N ARG A 333 -10.48 3.37 -11.07
CA ARG A 333 -10.76 4.29 -12.19
C ARG A 333 -9.50 5.02 -12.59
N VAL A 334 -9.28 5.16 -13.89
CA VAL A 334 -8.29 6.08 -14.45
C VAL A 334 -8.84 7.49 -14.31
N THR A 335 -8.11 8.35 -13.63
CA THR A 335 -8.52 9.75 -13.37
C THR A 335 -7.33 10.68 -13.58
N PRO A 336 -7.58 11.97 -13.91
CA PRO A 336 -6.52 12.98 -13.86
C PRO A 336 -5.91 13.05 -12.45
N ILE A 337 -4.63 13.36 -12.40
CA ILE A 337 -3.91 13.65 -11.14
C ILE A 337 -4.23 15.06 -10.68
N SER A 338 -3.85 15.39 -9.43
CA SER A 338 -3.90 16.76 -8.95
C SER A 338 -2.71 17.58 -9.44
N GLN A 339 -2.83 18.92 -9.40
CA GLN A 339 -1.72 19.85 -9.69
C GLN A 339 -0.54 19.60 -8.75
N ALA A 340 -0.80 19.30 -7.46
CA ALA A 340 0.22 18.95 -6.49
C ALA A 340 1.02 17.73 -6.93
N ASN A 341 0.36 16.63 -7.36
CA ASN A 341 1.04 15.44 -7.88
C ASN A 341 1.80 15.73 -9.17
N ALA A 342 1.22 16.52 -10.10
CA ALA A 342 1.89 16.91 -11.32
C ALA A 342 3.19 17.68 -11.05
N ASN A 343 3.17 18.56 -10.05
CA ASN A 343 4.36 19.29 -9.61
C ASN A 343 5.38 18.37 -8.93
N GLN A 344 4.94 17.42 -8.09
CA GLN A 344 5.82 16.43 -7.47
C GLN A 344 6.50 15.53 -8.52
N ARG A 345 5.73 15.06 -9.53
CA ARG A 345 6.27 14.29 -10.66
C ARG A 345 7.32 15.09 -11.42
N GLY A 346 6.99 16.33 -11.79
CA GLY A 346 7.92 17.22 -12.47
C GLY A 346 9.18 17.51 -11.65
N GLY A 347 9.04 17.74 -10.35
CA GLY A 347 10.14 17.98 -9.42
C GLY A 347 11.19 16.86 -9.36
N ARG A 348 10.84 15.64 -9.82
CA ARG A 348 11.81 14.54 -9.93
C ARG A 348 12.96 14.84 -10.89
N ALA A 349 12.72 15.65 -11.91
CA ALA A 349 13.76 16.07 -12.85
C ALA A 349 14.79 17.05 -12.24
N GLY A 350 14.42 17.77 -11.19
CA GLY A 350 15.24 18.83 -10.57
C GLY A 350 16.07 18.40 -9.36
N ARG A 351 16.26 17.10 -9.09
CA ARG A 351 16.94 16.65 -7.87
C ARG A 351 18.46 16.73 -7.93
N THR A 352 19.06 16.30 -9.01
CA THR A 352 20.51 16.19 -9.16
C THR A 352 21.10 17.25 -10.10
N GLY A 353 20.26 18.02 -10.78
CA GLY A 353 20.65 19.07 -11.73
C GLY A 353 19.43 19.68 -12.40
N PRO A 354 19.59 20.72 -13.23
CA PRO A 354 18.51 21.24 -14.04
C PRO A 354 17.88 20.17 -14.92
N GLY A 355 16.55 20.15 -14.98
CA GLY A 355 15.80 19.13 -15.70
C GLY A 355 14.63 19.65 -16.52
N VAL A 356 14.00 18.76 -17.24
CA VAL A 356 12.84 19.09 -18.11
C VAL A 356 11.71 18.11 -17.82
N CYS A 357 10.49 18.64 -17.70
CA CYS A 357 9.27 17.87 -17.54
C CYS A 357 8.36 18.06 -18.75
N PHE A 358 8.04 16.97 -19.44
CA PHE A 358 7.10 16.95 -20.55
C PHE A 358 5.74 16.45 -20.04
N ARG A 359 4.78 17.38 -19.97
CA ARG A 359 3.40 17.11 -19.62
C ARG A 359 2.60 16.75 -20.86
N LEU A 360 2.09 15.52 -20.94
CA LEU A 360 1.30 15.05 -22.10
C LEU A 360 -0.17 15.52 -22.03
N TYR A 361 -0.40 16.63 -21.41
CA TYR A 361 -1.68 17.32 -21.28
C TYR A 361 -1.48 18.82 -21.46
N THR A 362 -2.58 19.54 -21.70
CA THR A 362 -2.52 20.97 -21.99
C THR A 362 -2.34 21.80 -20.71
N GLU A 363 -1.79 23.00 -20.86
CA GLU A 363 -1.72 23.97 -19.76
C GLU A 363 -3.11 24.37 -19.25
N HIS A 364 -4.11 24.41 -20.15
CA HIS A 364 -5.49 24.64 -19.77
C HIS A 364 -6.01 23.54 -18.85
N SER A 365 -5.81 22.26 -19.21
CA SER A 365 -6.21 21.12 -18.36
C SER A 365 -5.54 21.16 -17.00
N PHE A 366 -4.24 21.51 -16.95
CA PHE A 366 -3.52 21.66 -15.68
C PHE A 366 -4.14 22.75 -14.79
N ASN A 367 -4.40 23.95 -15.33
CA ASN A 367 -4.83 25.11 -14.55
C ASN A 367 -6.33 25.10 -14.21
N ARG A 368 -7.19 24.44 -15.01
CA ARG A 368 -8.65 24.57 -14.92
C ARG A 368 -9.40 23.27 -14.65
N GLU A 369 -8.84 22.11 -15.03
CA GLU A 369 -9.53 20.82 -14.94
C GLU A 369 -8.98 19.96 -13.82
N MET A 370 -7.67 20.08 -13.53
CA MET A 370 -7.05 19.34 -12.42
C MET A 370 -7.32 20.00 -11.07
N TRP A 371 -7.69 19.19 -10.08
CA TRP A 371 -7.81 19.64 -8.71
C TRP A 371 -6.46 20.13 -8.18
N GLU A 372 -6.44 21.13 -7.31
CA GLU A 372 -5.21 21.61 -6.69
C GLU A 372 -4.51 20.50 -5.90
N ASN A 373 -5.28 19.75 -5.13
CA ASN A 373 -4.80 18.69 -4.25
C ASN A 373 -5.57 17.38 -4.48
N ASN A 374 -4.99 16.26 -4.03
CA ASN A 374 -5.65 14.97 -4.07
C ASN A 374 -6.90 14.95 -3.20
N ILE A 375 -7.91 14.21 -3.65
CA ILE A 375 -9.04 13.85 -2.80
C ILE A 375 -8.51 12.91 -1.71
N PRO A 376 -8.68 13.25 -0.43
CA PRO A 376 -8.22 12.40 0.68
C PRO A 376 -8.77 10.98 0.58
N GLU A 377 -7.99 10.01 1.00
CA GLU A 377 -8.38 8.60 0.90
C GLU A 377 -9.66 8.31 1.69
N ILE A 378 -9.84 8.98 2.82
CA ILE A 378 -11.02 8.87 3.68
C ILE A 378 -12.33 9.24 2.97
N GLN A 379 -12.29 10.06 1.94
CA GLN A 379 -13.47 10.48 1.18
C GLN A 379 -13.81 9.54 0.02
N ARG A 380 -12.95 8.58 -0.30
CA ARG A 380 -13.08 7.74 -1.52
C ARG A 380 -12.94 6.23 -1.28
N THR A 381 -12.72 5.77 -0.05
CA THR A 381 -12.54 4.34 0.26
C THR A 381 -13.61 3.81 1.21
N ASN A 382 -13.70 2.48 1.32
CA ASN A 382 -14.53 1.82 2.33
C ASN A 382 -13.96 2.10 3.73
N LEU A 383 -14.83 2.47 4.66
CA LEU A 383 -14.46 2.87 6.02
C LEU A 383 -14.73 1.79 7.08
N ALA A 384 -15.16 0.59 6.71
CA ALA A 384 -15.56 -0.43 7.68
C ALA A 384 -14.46 -0.72 8.73
N ASN A 385 -13.21 -0.82 8.29
CA ASN A 385 -12.08 -1.05 9.20
C ASN A 385 -11.85 0.15 10.14
N VAL A 386 -11.94 1.37 9.61
CA VAL A 386 -11.79 2.60 10.40
C VAL A 386 -12.93 2.77 11.40
N VAL A 387 -14.17 2.55 10.96
CA VAL A 387 -15.34 2.60 11.83
C VAL A 387 -15.21 1.60 12.99
N LEU A 388 -14.77 0.38 12.69
CA LEU A 388 -14.53 -0.65 13.70
C LEU A 388 -13.47 -0.20 14.72
N LEU A 389 -12.36 0.37 14.25
CA LEU A 389 -11.29 0.91 15.10
C LEU A 389 -11.76 2.10 15.95
N LEU A 390 -12.47 3.08 15.38
CA LEU A 390 -12.95 4.24 16.09
C LEU A 390 -13.98 3.86 17.17
N LYS A 391 -14.86 2.91 16.88
CA LYS A 391 -15.79 2.35 17.87
C LYS A 391 -15.06 1.67 19.03
N SER A 392 -13.95 1.00 18.78
CA SER A 392 -13.13 0.37 19.83
C SER A 392 -12.44 1.39 20.75
N LEU A 393 -12.21 2.61 20.26
CA LEU A 393 -11.71 3.75 21.03
C LEU A 393 -12.82 4.48 21.80
N ASN A 394 -14.03 3.92 21.90
CA ASN A 394 -15.23 4.51 22.51
C ASN A 394 -15.61 5.86 21.87
N ILE A 395 -15.45 5.97 20.55
CA ILE A 395 -15.93 7.09 19.77
C ILE A 395 -17.31 6.70 19.22
N ASP A 396 -18.36 7.06 19.98
CA ASP A 396 -19.73 6.65 19.68
C ASP A 396 -20.30 7.41 18.48
N ASN A 397 -20.09 8.73 18.44
CA ASN A 397 -20.54 9.55 17.34
C ASN A 397 -19.41 9.81 16.35
N LEU A 398 -19.39 9.01 15.27
CA LEU A 398 -18.41 9.11 14.20
C LEU A 398 -18.56 10.38 13.36
N LEU A 399 -19.75 10.99 13.35
CA LEU A 399 -20.03 12.21 12.59
C LEU A 399 -19.47 13.46 13.29
N GLU A 400 -19.30 13.38 14.61
CA GLU A 400 -18.69 14.45 15.43
C GLU A 400 -17.19 14.24 15.66
N PHE A 401 -16.62 13.16 15.11
CA PHE A 401 -15.17 12.96 15.19
C PHE A 401 -14.45 14.04 14.39
N ASP A 402 -13.41 14.59 14.99
CA ASP A 402 -12.66 15.73 14.44
C ASP A 402 -11.76 15.29 13.27
N PHE A 403 -12.37 15.04 12.12
CA PHE A 403 -11.66 14.80 10.87
C PHE A 403 -11.22 16.11 10.25
N MET A 404 -10.04 16.16 9.64
CA MET A 404 -9.60 17.32 8.87
C MET A 404 -10.52 17.56 7.65
N ASP A 405 -10.89 16.49 6.95
CA ASP A 405 -11.87 16.46 5.90
C ASP A 405 -12.82 15.30 6.20
N PRO A 406 -14.09 15.58 6.57
CA PRO A 406 -15.01 14.52 6.95
C PRO A 406 -15.34 13.62 5.75
N PRO A 407 -15.49 12.30 5.98
CA PRO A 407 -15.95 11.39 4.94
C PRO A 407 -17.43 11.62 4.60
N PRO A 408 -17.89 11.18 3.42
CA PRO A 408 -19.31 11.24 3.06
C PRO A 408 -20.17 10.43 4.05
N HIS A 409 -21.31 10.98 4.47
CA HIS A 409 -22.25 10.31 5.37
C HIS A 409 -22.67 8.93 4.89
N ASP A 410 -22.99 8.80 3.60
CA ASP A 410 -23.40 7.53 2.98
C ASP A 410 -22.32 6.46 3.11
N THR A 411 -21.03 6.84 3.05
CA THR A 411 -19.93 5.91 3.23
C THR A 411 -19.81 5.41 4.67
N ILE A 412 -20.02 6.28 5.66
CA ILE A 412 -20.05 5.89 7.08
C ILE A 412 -21.21 4.93 7.32
N LEU A 413 -22.43 5.30 6.89
CA LEU A 413 -23.61 4.47 7.07
C LEU A 413 -23.49 3.11 6.39
N SER A 414 -22.99 3.07 5.15
CA SER A 414 -22.73 1.82 4.44
C SER A 414 -21.70 0.94 5.17
N SER A 415 -20.67 1.54 5.75
CA SER A 415 -19.65 0.84 6.51
C SER A 415 -20.19 0.29 7.84
N MET A 416 -21.00 1.08 8.56
CA MET A 416 -21.71 0.62 9.78
C MET A 416 -22.66 -0.53 9.46
N TYR A 417 -23.43 -0.43 8.39
CA TYR A 417 -24.33 -1.49 7.94
C TYR A 417 -23.57 -2.78 7.60
N GLN A 418 -22.42 -2.67 6.92
CA GLN A 418 -21.56 -3.81 6.64
C GLN A 418 -21.05 -4.48 7.94
N LEU A 419 -20.64 -3.69 8.94
CA LEU A 419 -20.18 -4.21 10.22
C LEU A 419 -21.31 -4.83 11.05
N TRP A 420 -22.50 -4.27 10.99
CA TRP A 420 -23.69 -4.84 11.60
C TRP A 420 -24.04 -6.20 10.97
N LEU A 421 -24.04 -6.30 9.66
CA LEU A 421 -24.24 -7.58 8.94
C LEU A 421 -23.17 -8.61 9.31
N LEU A 422 -21.92 -8.18 9.51
CA LEU A 422 -20.86 -9.06 10.00
C LEU A 422 -21.02 -9.42 11.49
N GLY A 423 -21.96 -8.80 12.22
CA GLY A 423 -22.18 -9.01 13.63
C GLY A 423 -21.14 -8.33 14.53
N ALA A 424 -20.34 -7.41 13.97
CA ALA A 424 -19.38 -6.62 14.74
C ALA A 424 -20.03 -5.47 15.51
N LEU A 425 -21.17 -4.97 15.04
CA LEU A 425 -22.01 -3.99 15.69
C LEU A 425 -23.38 -4.59 16.01
N ASP A 426 -24.00 -4.13 17.08
CA ASP A 426 -25.39 -4.42 17.45
C ASP A 426 -26.38 -3.48 16.73
N ASP A 427 -27.68 -3.62 17.02
CA ASP A 427 -28.75 -2.82 16.41
C ASP A 427 -28.67 -1.33 16.81
N GLU A 428 -28.03 -1.02 17.93
CA GLU A 428 -27.80 0.35 18.41
C GLU A 428 -26.49 0.95 17.85
N GLY A 429 -25.70 0.16 17.12
CA GLY A 429 -24.41 0.55 16.54
C GLY A 429 -23.25 0.50 17.55
N ASN A 430 -23.40 -0.18 18.68
CA ASN A 430 -22.33 -0.42 19.63
C ASN A 430 -21.51 -1.66 19.24
N LEU A 431 -20.28 -1.73 19.75
CA LEU A 431 -19.36 -2.82 19.46
C LEU A 431 -19.76 -4.09 20.22
N THR A 432 -20.03 -5.18 19.50
CA THR A 432 -20.31 -6.49 20.07
C THR A 432 -19.03 -7.16 20.61
N ASN A 433 -19.16 -8.27 21.35
CA ASN A 433 -18.00 -9.08 21.75
C ASN A 433 -17.23 -9.60 20.54
N LEU A 434 -17.92 -10.00 19.47
CA LEU A 434 -17.31 -10.39 18.20
C LEU A 434 -16.52 -9.22 17.59
N GLY A 435 -17.12 -8.02 17.58
CA GLY A 435 -16.47 -6.81 17.08
C GLY A 435 -15.20 -6.47 17.86
N LYS A 436 -15.20 -6.61 19.19
CA LYS A 436 -14.01 -6.40 20.03
C LYS A 436 -12.85 -7.34 19.64
N ILE A 437 -13.15 -8.61 19.44
CA ILE A 437 -12.13 -9.59 19.01
C ILE A 437 -11.67 -9.29 17.57
N MET A 438 -12.59 -8.88 16.68
CA MET A 438 -12.23 -8.53 15.29
C MET A 438 -11.21 -7.39 15.22
N VAL A 439 -11.26 -6.42 16.11
CA VAL A 439 -10.30 -5.29 16.19
C VAL A 439 -8.86 -5.76 16.44
N GLU A 440 -8.68 -6.82 17.21
CA GLU A 440 -7.34 -7.32 17.55
C GLU A 440 -6.58 -7.89 16.36
N PHE A 441 -7.31 -8.35 15.33
CA PHE A 441 -6.68 -8.86 14.12
C PHE A 441 -6.26 -7.72 13.19
N PRO A 442 -5.00 -7.71 12.70
CA PRO A 442 -4.56 -6.76 11.68
C PRO A 442 -5.10 -7.14 10.29
N LEU A 443 -6.40 -7.32 10.15
CA LEU A 443 -7.07 -7.84 8.96
C LEU A 443 -8.32 -7.02 8.66
N ASP A 444 -8.86 -7.20 7.46
CA ASP A 444 -10.18 -6.67 7.12
C ASP A 444 -11.27 -7.37 7.95
N PRO A 445 -12.38 -6.69 8.29
CA PRO A 445 -13.43 -7.24 9.13
C PRO A 445 -13.98 -8.59 8.67
N ALA A 446 -14.11 -8.80 7.35
CA ALA A 446 -14.57 -10.07 6.79
C ALA A 446 -13.61 -11.22 7.10
N LEU A 447 -12.30 -11.00 6.92
CA LEU A 447 -11.26 -12.00 7.22
C LEU A 447 -11.15 -12.28 8.71
N SER A 448 -11.25 -11.23 9.54
CA SER A 448 -11.26 -11.39 11.00
C SER A 448 -12.44 -12.25 11.46
N LYS A 449 -13.63 -12.02 10.90
CA LYS A 449 -14.82 -12.84 11.20
C LYS A 449 -14.62 -14.30 10.82
N ILE A 450 -14.10 -14.57 9.61
CA ILE A 450 -13.79 -15.93 9.15
C ILE A 450 -12.89 -16.64 10.16
N LEU A 451 -11.81 -16.01 10.62
CA LEU A 451 -10.91 -16.59 11.62
C LEU A 451 -11.61 -16.90 12.96
N ILE A 452 -12.36 -15.95 13.49
CA ILE A 452 -13.00 -16.11 14.81
C ILE A 452 -14.05 -17.23 14.80
N VAL A 453 -14.84 -17.30 13.74
CA VAL A 453 -15.94 -18.28 13.64
C VAL A 453 -15.43 -19.68 13.25
N SER A 454 -14.22 -19.80 12.68
CA SER A 454 -13.64 -21.06 12.16
C SER A 454 -13.56 -22.19 13.21
N GLN A 455 -13.39 -21.86 14.48
CA GLN A 455 -13.36 -22.84 15.58
C GLN A 455 -14.67 -23.60 15.69
N LYS A 456 -15.81 -22.93 15.49
CA LYS A 456 -17.16 -23.53 15.64
C LYS A 456 -17.36 -24.75 14.73
N TYR A 457 -16.60 -24.82 13.65
CA TYR A 457 -16.77 -25.85 12.62
C TYR A 457 -15.49 -26.68 12.41
N GLY A 458 -14.53 -26.51 13.31
CA GLY A 458 -13.38 -27.41 13.39
C GLY A 458 -12.35 -27.27 12.27
N CYS A 459 -12.22 -26.08 11.62
CA CYS A 459 -11.28 -25.86 10.53
C CYS A 459 -10.38 -24.62 10.74
N SER A 460 -10.12 -24.26 12.01
CA SER A 460 -9.38 -23.03 12.32
C SER A 460 -7.91 -23.06 11.89
N ASP A 461 -7.29 -24.23 11.79
CA ASP A 461 -5.90 -24.38 11.32
C ASP A 461 -5.78 -24.09 9.81
N GLU A 462 -6.67 -24.64 9.02
CA GLU A 462 -6.71 -24.44 7.57
C GLU A 462 -7.10 -22.98 7.24
N ILE A 463 -8.09 -22.44 7.94
CA ILE A 463 -8.52 -21.04 7.74
C ILE A 463 -7.41 -20.07 8.11
N ALA A 464 -6.67 -20.30 9.20
CA ALA A 464 -5.52 -19.46 9.56
C ALA A 464 -4.47 -19.48 8.44
N THR A 465 -4.27 -20.59 7.77
CA THR A 465 -3.37 -20.71 6.62
C THR A 465 -3.92 -19.94 5.40
N ILE A 466 -5.19 -20.12 5.05
CA ILE A 466 -5.83 -19.41 3.92
C ILE A 466 -5.78 -17.90 4.10
N VAL A 467 -6.17 -17.41 5.29
CA VAL A 467 -6.14 -15.97 5.60
C VAL A 467 -4.72 -15.41 5.55
N SER A 468 -3.73 -16.17 5.99
CA SER A 468 -2.31 -15.78 5.89
C SER A 468 -1.86 -15.69 4.43
N MET A 469 -2.29 -16.61 3.59
CA MET A 469 -2.02 -16.60 2.14
C MET A 469 -2.65 -15.38 1.45
N LEU A 470 -3.90 -15.05 1.79
CA LEU A 470 -4.60 -13.87 1.27
C LEU A 470 -4.00 -12.53 1.77
N SER A 471 -3.31 -12.55 2.92
CA SER A 471 -2.69 -11.35 3.50
C SER A 471 -1.34 -10.99 2.89
N VAL A 472 -0.78 -11.84 2.05
CA VAL A 472 0.51 -11.63 1.35
C VAL A 472 0.26 -11.39 -0.13
N GLN A 473 1.15 -10.67 -0.78
CA GLN A 473 1.10 -10.50 -2.24
C GLN A 473 1.13 -11.85 -2.94
N SER A 474 0.62 -11.90 -4.19
CA SER A 474 0.56 -13.12 -4.99
C SER A 474 1.82 -13.98 -4.85
N ILE A 475 1.62 -15.25 -4.50
CA ILE A 475 2.69 -16.23 -4.37
C ILE A 475 3.13 -16.79 -5.72
N PHE A 476 2.28 -16.72 -6.74
CA PHE A 476 2.58 -17.26 -8.07
C PHE A 476 3.39 -16.28 -8.90
N LEU A 477 4.48 -16.76 -9.49
CA LEU A 477 5.32 -16.05 -10.44
C LEU A 477 4.94 -16.46 -11.86
N ARG A 478 4.85 -15.50 -12.78
CA ARG A 478 4.57 -15.73 -14.20
C ARG A 478 5.56 -14.93 -15.05
N PRO A 479 6.84 -15.40 -15.16
CA PRO A 479 7.85 -14.72 -15.98
C PRO A 479 7.48 -14.75 -17.46
N LYS A 480 7.69 -13.65 -18.19
CA LYS A 480 7.32 -13.51 -19.61
C LYS A 480 7.91 -14.58 -20.51
N ASP A 481 9.13 -15.04 -20.23
CA ASP A 481 9.81 -16.06 -21.04
C ASP A 481 9.36 -17.49 -20.73
N PHE A 482 8.63 -17.71 -19.63
CA PHE A 482 8.25 -19.01 -19.10
C PHE A 482 6.76 -19.10 -18.72
N GLU A 483 5.90 -18.28 -19.32
CA GLU A 483 4.49 -18.19 -18.96
C GLU A 483 3.77 -19.54 -19.02
N LYS A 484 3.91 -20.28 -20.13
CA LYS A 484 3.28 -21.60 -20.30
C LYS A 484 3.75 -22.61 -19.25
N GLN A 485 5.04 -22.59 -18.92
CA GLN A 485 5.59 -23.51 -17.92
C GLN A 485 5.09 -23.17 -16.52
N ALA A 486 4.99 -21.87 -16.21
CA ALA A 486 4.45 -21.38 -14.94
C ALA A 486 2.96 -21.73 -14.80
N ASP A 487 2.16 -21.61 -15.87
CA ASP A 487 0.76 -21.96 -15.88
C ASP A 487 0.58 -23.49 -15.65
N ILE A 488 1.34 -24.34 -16.35
CA ILE A 488 1.34 -25.82 -16.16
C ILE A 488 1.78 -26.19 -14.72
N ALA A 489 2.78 -25.49 -14.17
CA ALA A 489 3.23 -25.75 -12.80
C ALA A 489 2.13 -25.40 -11.78
N ARG A 490 1.38 -24.33 -12.02
CA ARG A 490 0.28 -23.90 -11.18
C ARG A 490 -0.90 -24.86 -11.20
N GLU A 491 -1.23 -25.42 -12.36
CA GLU A 491 -2.32 -26.41 -12.54
C GLU A 491 -2.19 -27.62 -11.61
N LYS A 492 -0.97 -28.04 -11.25
CA LYS A 492 -0.70 -29.15 -10.31
C LYS A 492 -1.30 -28.95 -8.92
N PHE A 493 -1.60 -27.71 -8.57
CA PHE A 493 -2.11 -27.32 -7.25
C PHE A 493 -3.61 -27.04 -7.27
N TYR A 494 -4.24 -26.98 -8.42
CA TYR A 494 -5.64 -26.60 -8.55
C TYR A 494 -6.56 -27.55 -7.79
N VAL A 495 -7.48 -26.93 -7.07
CA VAL A 495 -8.65 -27.57 -6.48
C VAL A 495 -9.86 -27.07 -7.27
N PRO A 496 -10.60 -27.95 -7.96
CA PRO A 496 -11.61 -27.54 -8.93
C PRO A 496 -12.71 -26.62 -8.38
N GLU A 497 -13.05 -26.78 -7.11
CA GLU A 497 -14.15 -26.03 -6.50
C GLU A 497 -13.72 -24.73 -5.82
N SER A 498 -12.38 -24.49 -5.65
CA SER A 498 -11.98 -23.37 -4.81
C SER A 498 -10.55 -22.89 -5.02
N ASP A 499 -10.41 -21.61 -5.32
CA ASP A 499 -9.11 -20.93 -5.31
C ASP A 499 -8.54 -20.83 -3.89
N HIS A 500 -9.39 -20.65 -2.87
CA HIS A 500 -8.95 -20.62 -1.47
C HIS A 500 -8.32 -21.94 -1.04
N LEU A 501 -8.92 -23.06 -1.45
CA LEU A 501 -8.35 -24.40 -1.23
C LEU A 501 -7.11 -24.65 -2.07
N THR A 502 -7.03 -24.07 -3.26
CA THR A 502 -5.81 -24.10 -4.08
C THR A 502 -4.65 -23.43 -3.35
N LEU A 503 -4.87 -22.28 -2.70
CA LEU A 503 -3.85 -21.62 -1.88
C LEU A 503 -3.42 -22.49 -0.70
N LEU A 504 -4.37 -23.12 0.00
CA LEU A 504 -4.10 -24.07 1.10
C LEU A 504 -3.23 -25.23 0.61
N ASN A 505 -3.62 -25.87 -0.51
CA ASN A 505 -2.90 -27.00 -1.10
C ASN A 505 -1.45 -26.64 -1.46
N VAL A 506 -1.19 -25.43 -1.98
CA VAL A 506 0.17 -24.95 -2.24
C VAL A 506 0.99 -24.92 -0.96
N TYR A 507 0.44 -24.32 0.10
CA TYR A 507 1.16 -24.18 1.37
C TYR A 507 1.45 -25.53 2.02
N GLU A 508 0.49 -26.43 2.02
CA GLU A 508 0.65 -27.79 2.56
C GLU A 508 1.70 -28.59 1.80
N LYS A 509 1.66 -28.57 0.45
CA LYS A 509 2.68 -29.23 -0.38
C LYS A 509 4.06 -28.66 -0.17
N TRP A 510 4.18 -27.35 -0.03
CA TRP A 510 5.46 -26.71 0.31
C TRP A 510 5.98 -27.16 1.68
N LYS A 511 5.10 -27.25 2.69
CA LYS A 511 5.44 -27.73 4.03
C LYS A 511 5.89 -29.20 4.02
N ILE A 512 5.19 -30.07 3.27
CA ILE A 512 5.57 -31.48 3.10
C ILE A 512 6.96 -31.59 2.45
N ASN A 513 7.32 -30.69 1.55
CA ASN A 513 8.64 -30.63 0.91
C ASN A 513 9.67 -29.85 1.73
N ASN A 514 9.54 -29.84 3.06
CA ASN A 514 10.47 -29.21 4.04
C ASN A 514 10.73 -27.73 3.78
N CYS A 515 9.76 -27.00 3.27
CA CYS A 515 9.84 -25.54 3.03
C CYS A 515 11.07 -25.13 2.18
N ARG A 516 11.47 -25.94 1.19
CA ARG A 516 12.68 -25.70 0.40
C ARG A 516 12.48 -24.59 -0.63
N ASN A 517 13.53 -23.82 -0.84
CA ASN A 517 13.55 -22.77 -1.86
C ASN A 517 13.56 -23.35 -3.29
N GLU A 518 14.31 -24.45 -3.49
CA GLU A 518 14.42 -25.15 -4.77
C GLU A 518 13.04 -25.60 -5.25
N TRP A 519 12.24 -26.23 -4.37
CA TRP A 519 10.89 -26.65 -4.68
C TRP A 519 9.98 -25.48 -5.09
N ALA A 520 10.11 -24.33 -4.40
CA ALA A 520 9.34 -23.14 -4.76
C ALA A 520 9.71 -22.62 -6.15
N ASN A 521 11.01 -22.55 -6.47
CA ASN A 521 11.49 -22.10 -7.77
C ASN A 521 11.08 -23.05 -8.91
N GLU A 522 11.16 -24.36 -8.73
CA GLU A 522 10.72 -25.39 -9.69
C GLU A 522 9.22 -25.27 -10.02
N ASN A 523 8.42 -24.79 -9.07
CA ASN A 523 6.98 -24.62 -9.25
C ASN A 523 6.56 -23.17 -9.53
N TYR A 524 7.49 -22.28 -9.87
CA TYR A 524 7.23 -20.85 -10.14
C TYR A 524 6.49 -20.16 -8.98
N ILE A 525 6.88 -20.47 -7.74
CA ILE A 525 6.31 -19.89 -6.53
C ILE A 525 7.34 -18.99 -5.83
N ASN A 526 6.90 -17.84 -5.37
CA ASN A 526 7.76 -16.90 -4.65
C ASN A 526 8.06 -17.40 -3.24
N TYR A 527 9.27 -17.91 -3.04
CA TYR A 527 9.74 -18.41 -1.75
C TYR A 527 9.68 -17.35 -0.63
N LYS A 528 10.07 -16.09 -0.94
CA LYS A 528 10.02 -15.01 0.05
C LYS A 528 8.59 -14.74 0.52
N SER A 529 7.61 -14.82 -0.39
CA SER A 529 6.19 -14.69 -0.06
C SER A 529 5.71 -15.85 0.82
N LEU A 530 6.07 -17.10 0.51
CA LEU A 530 5.71 -18.27 1.34
C LEU A 530 6.32 -18.19 2.75
N LYS A 531 7.58 -17.76 2.87
CA LYS A 531 8.19 -17.52 4.18
C LYS A 531 7.41 -16.48 4.98
N LYS A 532 7.03 -15.39 4.32
CA LYS A 532 6.21 -14.33 4.94
C LYS A 532 4.84 -14.85 5.36
N VAL A 533 4.19 -15.72 4.57
CA VAL A 533 2.94 -16.39 4.96
C VAL A 533 3.13 -17.15 6.29
N THR A 534 4.25 -17.86 6.44
CA THR A 534 4.53 -18.59 7.68
C THR A 534 4.63 -17.66 8.89
N ASP A 535 5.26 -16.49 8.73
CA ASP A 535 5.40 -15.51 9.81
C ASP A 535 4.06 -14.84 10.14
N VAL A 536 3.27 -14.47 9.12
CA VAL A 536 1.90 -13.97 9.29
C VAL A 536 1.04 -14.99 10.03
N ARG A 537 1.09 -16.27 9.61
CA ARG A 537 0.33 -17.35 10.23
C ARG A 537 0.67 -17.52 11.72
N LYS A 538 1.95 -17.47 12.09
CA LYS A 538 2.37 -17.54 13.49
C LYS A 538 1.75 -16.42 14.32
N GLN A 539 1.76 -15.19 13.81
CA GLN A 539 1.20 -14.04 14.51
C GLN A 539 -0.33 -14.15 14.62
N LEU A 540 -1.03 -14.57 13.58
CA LEU A 540 -2.48 -14.77 13.63
C LEU A 540 -2.85 -15.87 14.64
N ILE A 541 -2.10 -16.97 14.68
CA ILE A 541 -2.29 -18.04 15.67
C ILE A 541 -2.09 -17.51 17.09
N LEU A 542 -1.09 -16.68 17.32
CA LEU A 542 -0.87 -16.08 18.64
C LEU A 542 -2.07 -15.23 19.09
N ILE A 543 -2.61 -14.39 18.17
CA ILE A 543 -3.81 -13.59 18.45
C ILE A 543 -5.02 -14.50 18.71
N MET A 544 -5.19 -15.57 17.92
CA MET A 544 -6.26 -16.55 18.14
C MET A 544 -6.15 -17.20 19.53
N GLN A 545 -4.96 -17.63 19.93
CA GLN A 545 -4.73 -18.24 21.26
C GLN A 545 -5.02 -17.25 22.39
N ASN A 546 -4.60 -16.00 22.27
CA ASN A 546 -4.89 -14.95 23.26
C ASN A 546 -6.40 -14.71 23.43
N ASN A 547 -7.17 -14.97 22.38
CA ASN A 547 -8.64 -14.85 22.38
C ASN A 547 -9.36 -16.19 22.64
N ASN A 548 -8.66 -17.20 23.14
CA ASN A 548 -9.21 -18.53 23.43
C ASN A 548 -9.81 -19.24 22.18
N ILE A 549 -9.30 -18.93 20.99
CA ILE A 549 -9.67 -19.60 19.74
C ILE A 549 -8.70 -20.77 19.51
N ASN A 550 -9.19 -21.99 19.71
CA ASN A 550 -8.38 -23.19 19.58
C ASN A 550 -8.12 -23.54 18.10
N LEU A 551 -6.90 -24.01 17.80
CA LEU A 551 -6.58 -24.55 16.49
C LEU A 551 -7.12 -25.98 16.37
N ILE A 552 -8.04 -26.16 15.46
CA ILE A 552 -8.67 -27.45 15.14
C ILE A 552 -8.54 -27.65 13.63
N SER A 553 -8.12 -28.82 13.20
CA SER A 553 -8.00 -29.18 11.80
C SER A 553 -9.18 -30.06 11.36
N CYS A 554 -9.79 -29.71 10.23
CA CYS A 554 -10.81 -30.52 9.58
C CYS A 554 -10.21 -31.61 8.67
N LYS A 555 -8.89 -31.68 8.56
CA LYS A 555 -8.17 -32.62 7.69
C LYS A 555 -8.65 -32.55 6.24
N ASN A 556 -9.35 -33.61 5.77
CA ASN A 556 -9.82 -33.72 4.38
C ASN A 556 -11.27 -33.29 4.17
N GLU A 557 -11.96 -32.79 5.21
CA GLU A 557 -13.34 -32.30 5.11
C GLU A 557 -13.40 -30.87 4.57
N TRP A 558 -12.98 -30.67 3.35
CA TRP A 558 -12.85 -29.36 2.71
C TRP A 558 -14.17 -28.62 2.49
N ASP A 559 -15.30 -29.32 2.49
CA ASP A 559 -16.63 -28.70 2.45
C ASP A 559 -16.89 -27.82 3.66
N ASN A 560 -16.34 -28.18 4.82
CA ASN A 560 -16.40 -27.32 6.00
C ASN A 560 -15.68 -25.98 5.75
N ILE A 561 -14.52 -25.99 5.09
CA ILE A 561 -13.79 -24.78 4.73
C ILE A 561 -14.61 -23.92 3.77
N ARG A 562 -15.20 -24.51 2.73
CA ARG A 562 -16.05 -23.82 1.75
C ARG A 562 -17.27 -23.15 2.42
N ARG A 563 -17.93 -23.81 3.36
CA ARG A 563 -19.01 -23.24 4.18
C ARG A 563 -18.56 -22.05 5.00
N PHE A 564 -17.34 -22.11 5.51
CA PHE A 564 -16.82 -21.01 6.35
C PHE A 564 -16.46 -19.77 5.62
N ILE A 565 -15.89 -19.89 4.45
CA ILE A 565 -15.58 -18.77 3.57
C ILE A 565 -16.83 -17.91 3.35
N ILE A 566 -18.01 -18.52 3.32
CA ILE A 566 -19.30 -17.82 3.25
C ILE A 566 -19.47 -16.87 4.44
N ALA A 567 -19.04 -17.24 5.65
CA ALA A 567 -19.28 -16.43 6.86
C ALA A 567 -18.70 -15.00 6.78
N GLY A 568 -17.64 -14.81 6.03
CA GLY A 568 -17.08 -13.47 5.78
C GLY A 568 -17.49 -12.87 4.45
N TYR A 569 -17.69 -13.71 3.42
CA TYR A 569 -17.90 -13.26 2.04
C TYR A 569 -19.33 -13.43 1.53
N PHE A 570 -20.32 -13.61 2.40
CA PHE A 570 -21.73 -13.77 2.00
C PHE A 570 -22.28 -12.59 1.18
N LEU A 571 -21.76 -11.38 1.38
CA LEU A 571 -22.08 -10.21 0.56
C LEU A 571 -21.51 -10.29 -0.88
N ASN A 572 -20.48 -11.12 -1.05
CA ASN A 572 -19.79 -11.38 -2.32
C ASN A 572 -20.31 -12.65 -2.98
N THR A 573 -21.56 -13.03 -2.72
CA THR A 573 -22.19 -14.20 -3.34
C THR A 573 -22.71 -13.83 -4.72
N VAL A 574 -22.42 -14.70 -5.69
CA VAL A 574 -22.87 -14.59 -7.08
C VAL A 574 -23.62 -15.84 -7.52
N LYS A 575 -24.52 -15.66 -8.47
CA LYS A 575 -25.26 -16.72 -9.15
C LYS A 575 -24.94 -16.73 -10.64
N LEU A 576 -24.80 -17.90 -11.23
CA LEU A 576 -24.65 -18.09 -12.67
C LEU A 576 -25.93 -17.62 -13.39
N LYS A 577 -25.79 -16.76 -14.40
CA LYS A 577 -26.90 -16.25 -15.21
C LYS A 577 -26.85 -16.74 -16.66
N GLY A 578 -25.66 -16.96 -17.19
CA GLY A 578 -25.42 -17.39 -18.57
C GLY A 578 -24.06 -18.07 -18.69
N ILE A 579 -23.60 -18.32 -19.89
CA ILE A 579 -22.32 -19.03 -20.11
C ILE A 579 -21.16 -18.17 -19.59
N GLY A 580 -20.63 -18.53 -18.41
CA GLY A 580 -19.49 -17.83 -17.78
C GLY A 580 -19.80 -16.46 -17.21
N GLU A 581 -21.05 -16.02 -17.21
CA GLU A 581 -21.51 -14.77 -16.63
C GLU A 581 -22.22 -15.02 -15.31
N TYR A 582 -21.80 -14.31 -14.28
CA TYR A 582 -22.37 -14.35 -12.93
C TYR A 582 -23.00 -13.00 -12.58
N VAL A 583 -23.93 -13.02 -11.66
CA VAL A 583 -24.56 -11.80 -11.12
C VAL A 583 -24.48 -11.84 -9.60
N ASN A 584 -23.97 -10.75 -9.01
CA ASN A 584 -23.94 -10.60 -7.56
C ASN A 584 -25.36 -10.51 -7.00
N LEU A 585 -25.68 -11.37 -6.02
CA LEU A 585 -27.04 -11.49 -5.48
C LEU A 585 -27.54 -10.22 -4.78
N ARG A 586 -26.63 -9.44 -4.20
CA ARG A 586 -26.97 -8.20 -3.49
C ARG A 586 -27.13 -7.03 -4.46
N THR A 587 -26.13 -6.82 -5.32
CA THR A 587 -26.00 -5.60 -6.13
C THR A 587 -26.61 -5.73 -7.52
N GLY A 588 -26.81 -6.96 -8.01
CA GLY A 588 -27.25 -7.21 -9.39
C GLY A 588 -26.16 -6.96 -10.45
N ILE A 589 -24.92 -6.71 -10.05
CA ILE A 589 -23.82 -6.41 -10.96
C ILE A 589 -23.36 -7.68 -11.65
N PRO A 590 -23.20 -7.66 -13.00
CA PRO A 590 -22.61 -8.76 -13.73
C PRO A 590 -21.12 -8.89 -13.42
N CYS A 591 -20.65 -10.12 -13.22
CA CYS A 591 -19.26 -10.44 -12.91
C CYS A 591 -18.81 -11.64 -13.72
N VAL A 592 -17.51 -11.77 -13.95
CA VAL A 592 -16.90 -12.91 -14.65
C VAL A 592 -15.75 -13.48 -13.82
N LEU A 593 -15.46 -14.75 -14.03
CA LEU A 593 -14.31 -15.40 -13.38
C LEU A 593 -13.00 -14.81 -13.91
N HIS A 594 -12.05 -14.55 -13.02
CA HIS A 594 -10.72 -14.10 -13.43
C HIS A 594 -9.98 -15.25 -14.15
N PRO A 595 -9.27 -15.02 -15.26
CA PRO A 595 -8.55 -16.06 -16.00
C PRO A 595 -7.56 -16.87 -15.17
N SER A 596 -7.05 -16.30 -14.08
CA SER A 596 -6.15 -16.99 -13.16
C SER A 596 -6.83 -17.88 -12.13
N SER A 597 -8.17 -17.95 -12.10
CA SER A 597 -8.90 -18.83 -11.20
C SER A 597 -8.79 -20.29 -11.63
N SER A 598 -8.66 -21.19 -10.66
CA SER A 598 -8.69 -22.65 -10.91
C SER A 598 -10.03 -23.09 -11.52
N ILE A 599 -11.12 -22.47 -11.09
CA ILE A 599 -12.48 -22.73 -11.58
C ILE A 599 -12.57 -22.38 -13.08
N TYR A 600 -12.04 -21.22 -13.49
CA TYR A 600 -12.00 -20.80 -14.89
C TYR A 600 -11.11 -21.71 -15.73
N SER A 601 -9.90 -22.00 -15.28
CA SER A 601 -8.91 -22.79 -16.02
C SER A 601 -9.36 -24.23 -16.26
N LEU A 602 -10.13 -24.80 -15.35
CA LEU A 602 -10.69 -26.15 -15.46
C LEU A 602 -12.03 -26.20 -16.20
N GLY A 603 -12.56 -25.04 -16.64
CA GLY A 603 -13.85 -24.96 -17.35
C GLY A 603 -15.06 -25.31 -16.48
N TYR A 604 -14.92 -25.26 -15.15
CA TYR A 604 -16.01 -25.53 -14.23
C TYR A 604 -16.88 -24.28 -14.03
N THR A 605 -18.19 -24.42 -14.15
CA THR A 605 -19.15 -23.31 -14.03
C THR A 605 -20.18 -23.62 -12.95
N PRO A 606 -19.85 -23.47 -11.65
CA PRO A 606 -20.79 -23.71 -10.56
C PRO A 606 -21.93 -22.69 -10.56
N ASP A 607 -23.13 -23.12 -10.14
CA ASP A 607 -24.32 -22.26 -10.08
C ASP A 607 -24.17 -21.08 -9.11
N TYR A 608 -23.49 -21.30 -7.99
CA TYR A 608 -23.26 -20.29 -6.96
C TYR A 608 -21.80 -20.27 -6.52
N CYS A 609 -21.26 -19.08 -6.37
CA CYS A 609 -19.89 -18.85 -5.89
C CYS A 609 -19.84 -17.70 -4.88
N VAL A 610 -18.78 -17.70 -4.08
CA VAL A 610 -18.32 -16.53 -3.31
C VAL A 610 -16.92 -16.15 -3.78
N TYR A 611 -16.60 -14.87 -3.75
CA TYR A 611 -15.28 -14.36 -4.15
C TYR A 611 -14.69 -13.48 -3.05
N HIS A 612 -13.36 -13.42 -3.02
CA HIS A 612 -12.63 -12.58 -2.07
C HIS A 612 -12.75 -11.10 -2.43
N GLU A 613 -12.38 -10.74 -3.64
CA GLU A 613 -12.43 -9.36 -4.14
C GLU A 613 -12.87 -9.29 -5.60
N LEU A 614 -13.33 -8.12 -6.02
CA LEU A 614 -13.66 -7.82 -7.40
C LEU A 614 -12.59 -6.91 -7.98
N ILE A 615 -11.97 -7.34 -9.09
CA ILE A 615 -10.98 -6.56 -9.83
C ILE A 615 -11.66 -5.99 -11.05
N MET A 616 -11.72 -4.66 -11.12
CA MET A 616 -12.32 -3.93 -12.22
C MET A 616 -11.21 -3.53 -13.21
N THR A 617 -11.22 -4.15 -14.39
CA THR A 617 -10.38 -3.76 -15.53
C THR A 617 -11.28 -3.38 -16.70
N THR A 618 -11.33 -4.15 -17.76
CA THR A 618 -12.31 -4.04 -18.86
C THR A 618 -13.67 -4.63 -18.49
N LYS A 619 -13.68 -5.61 -17.56
CA LYS A 619 -14.86 -6.26 -16.96
C LYS A 619 -14.66 -6.37 -15.46
N GLU A 620 -15.73 -6.72 -14.74
CA GLU A 620 -15.69 -7.02 -13.31
C GLU A 620 -15.24 -8.48 -13.10
N TYR A 621 -13.95 -8.66 -12.81
CA TYR A 621 -13.37 -9.98 -12.58
C TYR A 621 -13.42 -10.37 -11.10
N MET A 622 -13.97 -11.54 -10.81
CA MET A 622 -13.94 -12.15 -9.48
C MET A 622 -12.58 -12.82 -9.24
N SER A 623 -11.90 -12.39 -8.19
CA SER A 623 -10.60 -12.95 -7.77
C SER A 623 -10.79 -13.83 -6.55
N CYS A 624 -10.06 -14.96 -6.53
CA CYS A 624 -10.10 -15.97 -5.48
C CYS A 624 -11.53 -16.46 -5.18
N VAL A 625 -12.03 -17.32 -6.04
CA VAL A 625 -13.42 -17.78 -6.08
C VAL A 625 -13.56 -19.15 -5.43
N THR A 626 -14.68 -19.38 -4.74
CA THR A 626 -15.06 -20.70 -4.18
C THR A 626 -16.49 -21.02 -4.56
N ALA A 627 -16.72 -22.18 -5.13
CA ALA A 627 -18.04 -22.75 -5.40
C ALA A 627 -18.75 -23.12 -4.10
N ILE A 628 -20.03 -22.82 -4.00
CA ILE A 628 -20.82 -23.04 -2.79
C ILE A 628 -22.16 -23.70 -3.12
N GLU A 629 -22.73 -24.36 -2.12
CA GLU A 629 -24.09 -24.87 -2.19
C GLU A 629 -25.09 -23.82 -1.69
N PRO A 630 -26.24 -23.61 -2.37
CA PRO A 630 -27.25 -22.63 -1.93
C PRO A 630 -27.79 -22.87 -0.54
N SER A 631 -27.85 -24.15 -0.11
CA SER A 631 -28.28 -24.55 1.24
C SER A 631 -27.40 -23.95 2.34
N TRP A 632 -26.09 -23.84 2.09
CA TRP A 632 -25.13 -23.30 3.04
C TRP A 632 -25.35 -21.81 3.32
N LEU A 633 -25.84 -21.05 2.33
CA LEU A 633 -26.17 -19.63 2.52
C LEU A 633 -27.29 -19.45 3.56
N VAL A 634 -28.31 -20.28 3.50
CA VAL A 634 -29.44 -20.25 4.45
C VAL A 634 -29.03 -20.77 5.83
N GLU A 635 -28.16 -21.79 5.87
CA GLU A 635 -27.64 -22.35 7.12
C GLU A 635 -26.77 -21.33 7.88
N VAL A 636 -25.87 -20.65 7.19
CA VAL A 636 -24.91 -19.69 7.80
C VAL A 636 -25.57 -18.35 8.11
N PHE A 637 -26.52 -17.89 7.27
CA PHE A 637 -27.21 -16.61 7.40
C PHE A 637 -28.71 -16.70 7.16
N PRO A 638 -29.49 -17.36 8.06
CA PRO A 638 -30.93 -17.56 7.89
C PRO A 638 -31.73 -16.25 7.86
N ASN A 639 -31.25 -15.21 8.52
CA ASN A 639 -31.91 -13.91 8.55
C ASN A 639 -31.70 -13.09 7.26
N TYR A 640 -30.67 -13.42 6.46
CA TYR A 640 -30.33 -12.68 5.24
C TYR A 640 -30.73 -13.43 3.96
N PHE A 641 -30.61 -14.76 3.96
CA PHE A 641 -30.98 -15.61 2.85
C PHE A 641 -32.17 -16.49 3.22
N SER A 642 -33.15 -16.58 2.32
CA SER A 642 -34.26 -17.55 2.41
C SER A 642 -34.38 -18.32 1.10
N PHE A 643 -34.86 -19.58 1.15
CA PHE A 643 -35.10 -20.37 -0.06
C PHE A 643 -36.10 -19.71 -1.03
N LYS A 644 -37.04 -18.88 -0.52
CA LYS A 644 -37.95 -18.09 -1.36
C LYS A 644 -37.22 -16.94 -2.09
N SER A 645 -36.29 -16.26 -1.43
CA SER A 645 -35.49 -15.20 -2.07
C SER A 645 -34.54 -15.74 -3.13
N ILE A 646 -34.10 -16.97 -2.99
CA ILE A 646 -33.23 -17.65 -3.97
C ILE A 646 -34.06 -18.11 -5.19
N ARG A 647 -35.32 -18.53 -5.01
CA ARG A 647 -36.23 -18.94 -6.10
C ARG A 647 -36.98 -17.80 -6.80
N ASN A 648 -37.48 -16.80 -6.08
CA ASN A 648 -38.38 -15.78 -6.64
C ASN A 648 -37.72 -14.71 -7.51
N LYS A 649 -36.40 -14.60 -7.55
CA LYS A 649 -35.76 -13.79 -8.62
C LYS A 649 -35.79 -14.44 -10.00
N ASN A 650 -36.25 -15.69 -10.11
CA ASN A 650 -36.44 -16.35 -11.40
C ASN A 650 -37.83 -16.08 -12.02
N MET A 651 -38.81 -15.51 -11.26
CA MET A 651 -40.16 -15.25 -11.75
C MET A 651 -40.44 -13.80 -12.18
N ILE A 652 -39.48 -12.90 -12.06
CA ILE A 652 -39.65 -11.48 -12.48
C ILE A 652 -39.09 -11.23 -13.89
N ASN A 653 -38.52 -12.25 -14.52
CA ASN A 653 -37.94 -12.17 -15.89
C ASN A 653 -38.57 -13.21 -16.86
N GLU A 654 -39.79 -13.70 -16.63
CA GLU A 654 -40.73 -14.20 -17.61
C GLU A 654 -41.90 -13.18 -17.69
#